data_69c26f5c884c402f1346f6ff5e2e2cdf
#
_entry.id   69c26f5c884c402f1346f6ff5e2e2cdf
#
_cell.length_a   1.000
_cell.length_b   1.000
_cell.length_c   1.000
_cell.angle_alpha   90.00
_cell.angle_beta   90.00
_cell.angle_gamma   90.00
#
_symmetry.space_group_name_H-M   'P 1'
#
loop_
_entity.id
_entity.type
_entity.pdbx_description
1 polymer ?
#
loop_
_entity_poly.entity_id
_entity_poly.type
_entity_poly.pdbx_seq_one_letter_code
_entity_poly.pdbx_strand_id
1 'polypeptide(L)'
;MQQASDPIVKDLVLIGGGHSHAIVLRMFGMKPLPGVRITLITAASDTPYSGMLPGHIAGFYTHDECHIDLRSLASFAQAQIYIDRVTGLDLTNKKVLCANRPPVSFDLLSIDIGSTPAQISVPGATEYTIPAKPVAQLLTHWYQLVEQVKQNPQKPICLGIVGGGAGGVELTLSMQSHLQQILKAAQQRIENLEIHLFHRGAFLMPDYNSWVRHRFQEILNQHGVHLHLQETVGEIRSHKTSLLINCESGLKVECDRIFWVTQASAPEWIEASGLATDPDGFIQIDERLQSISHPEIFAAGDIATIVNHPRPKAGVFAVRQGKPLFSNLRRTLLGKLLQPYQPQKQYLSLIGTGDGSAIAAWGAFGFGSSHQLWRWKDFIDRKFMERFKNLPNMTRGQGDKETRGQDENYQLPITNYQLPIQPSAFSLQPSEMRCAGCGSKVSSSVLERVLQRIKQGQPNYDDRKDIVIGLDVPDDAAVVQVPAGQLVVHTIDYFRSLINDPFIFGQISANHCLSDIFAMGATPQSALAIATIPYALEPKVEETLYQLLSGALKVLNQAQAPLVGGHTTEGAELSFGLSCNGLVHPDKLLRKGGMRSDQVLILTKALGTGTLFAAQMRRQAKGSWLDAAIESMLMSNSAAATCLIEHGATACTDITGFGLIGHLVEMIQASFGIAVELKLEAIPVLEGAKETLQKGIFSSLHPENLRAARYIANLDRVSDRPNFPLLFDPQTSGGLLATIPAAQASACVNSLQALGYSQSCIIGSVSDLPIKDNTTKELRHFLSPISVKV
;
A
#
# COMPACT_ATOMS: atom_id res chain seq x y z
N MET A 1 -4.71 -24.47 -23.54
CA MET A 1 -5.49 -24.72 -22.33
C MET A 1 -4.65 -24.29 -21.13
N GLN A 2 -5.00 -23.18 -20.47
CA GLN A 2 -4.37 -22.79 -19.20
C GLN A 2 -4.82 -23.85 -18.17
N GLN A 3 -3.85 -24.49 -17.51
CA GLN A 3 -4.16 -25.40 -16.40
C GLN A 3 -4.90 -24.60 -15.32
N ALA A 4 -6.10 -25.07 -14.95
CA ALA A 4 -6.87 -24.51 -13.86
C ALA A 4 -5.98 -24.44 -12.60
N SER A 5 -5.93 -23.30 -11.92
CA SER A 5 -5.27 -23.17 -10.62
C SER A 5 -5.97 -24.11 -9.63
N ASP A 6 -5.20 -24.75 -8.75
CA ASP A 6 -5.77 -25.59 -7.69
C ASP A 6 -6.78 -24.78 -6.87
N PRO A 7 -7.96 -25.34 -6.54
CA PRO A 7 -8.99 -24.61 -5.78
C PRO A 7 -8.46 -24.24 -4.40
N ILE A 8 -8.82 -23.04 -3.93
CA ILE A 8 -8.41 -22.56 -2.61
C ILE A 8 -9.18 -23.30 -1.52
N VAL A 9 -8.45 -23.98 -0.63
CA VAL A 9 -9.01 -24.77 0.46
C VAL A 9 -8.68 -24.22 1.85
N LYS A 10 -7.60 -23.43 2.00
CA LYS A 10 -7.15 -22.87 3.27
C LYS A 10 -6.74 -21.41 3.11
N ASP A 11 -7.02 -20.60 4.16
CA ASP A 11 -6.58 -19.23 4.30
C ASP A 11 -5.50 -19.12 5.40
N LEU A 12 -4.30 -18.71 4.99
CA LEU A 12 -3.23 -18.27 5.90
C LEU A 12 -3.22 -16.75 5.90
N VAL A 13 -3.56 -16.15 7.04
CA VAL A 13 -3.49 -14.69 7.21
C VAL A 13 -2.25 -14.33 8.02
N LEU A 14 -1.47 -13.36 7.52
CA LEU A 14 -0.29 -12.78 8.15
C LEU A 14 -0.64 -11.34 8.55
N ILE A 15 -0.60 -11.02 9.85
CA ILE A 15 -0.80 -9.65 10.35
C ILE A 15 0.55 -9.00 10.60
N GLY A 16 0.82 -7.90 9.89
CA GLY A 16 2.05 -7.13 9.98
C GLY A 16 3.14 -7.57 9.01
N GLY A 17 3.84 -6.58 8.45
CA GLY A 17 4.97 -6.77 7.53
C GLY A 17 6.32 -6.89 8.24
N GLY A 18 6.38 -7.47 9.46
CA GLY A 18 7.63 -7.62 10.21
C GLY A 18 8.65 -8.53 9.52
N HIS A 19 9.87 -8.53 10.02
CA HIS A 19 10.99 -9.25 9.40
C HIS A 19 10.74 -10.77 9.30
N SER A 20 10.04 -11.38 10.29
CA SER A 20 9.70 -12.80 10.23
C SER A 20 8.74 -13.08 9.09
N HIS A 21 7.71 -12.25 8.90
CA HIS A 21 6.74 -12.38 7.80
C HIS A 21 7.37 -12.08 6.44
N ALA A 22 8.29 -11.12 6.32
CA ALA A 22 9.03 -10.91 5.08
C ALA A 22 9.80 -12.18 4.65
N ILE A 23 10.44 -12.87 5.60
CA ILE A 23 11.12 -14.15 5.34
C ILE A 23 10.09 -15.24 4.99
N VAL A 24 8.97 -15.32 5.72
CA VAL A 24 7.88 -16.29 5.46
C VAL A 24 7.35 -16.13 4.04
N LEU A 25 7.01 -14.90 3.62
CA LEU A 25 6.53 -14.60 2.26
C LEU A 25 7.57 -15.01 1.21
N ARG A 26 8.85 -14.62 1.39
CA ARG A 26 9.91 -15.03 0.49
C ARG A 26 10.02 -16.55 0.37
N MET A 27 9.91 -17.28 1.48
CA MET A 27 9.99 -18.74 1.48
C MET A 27 8.76 -19.40 0.84
N PHE A 28 7.57 -18.85 1.02
CA PHE A 28 6.37 -19.32 0.29
C PHE A 28 6.48 -19.05 -1.21
N GLY A 29 7.05 -17.90 -1.62
CA GLY A 29 7.33 -17.64 -3.04
C GLY A 29 8.30 -18.65 -3.65
N MET A 30 9.32 -19.08 -2.89
CA MET A 30 10.26 -20.13 -3.33
C MET A 30 9.67 -21.55 -3.27
N LYS A 31 8.75 -21.81 -2.35
CA LYS A 31 8.13 -23.11 -2.12
C LYS A 31 6.62 -22.95 -1.94
N PRO A 32 5.88 -22.61 -2.99
CA PRO A 32 4.45 -22.40 -2.92
C PRO A 32 3.73 -23.66 -2.43
N LEU A 33 2.56 -23.47 -1.84
CA LEU A 33 1.72 -24.55 -1.36
C LEU A 33 0.36 -24.44 -2.09
N PRO A 34 0.08 -25.36 -3.05
CA PRO A 34 -1.17 -25.34 -3.79
C PRO A 34 -2.40 -25.43 -2.85
N GLY A 35 -3.49 -24.79 -3.23
CA GLY A 35 -4.73 -24.75 -2.45
C GLY A 35 -4.68 -23.84 -1.20
N VAL A 36 -3.58 -23.15 -0.91
CA VAL A 36 -3.48 -22.17 0.18
C VAL A 36 -3.47 -20.76 -0.35
N ARG A 37 -4.42 -19.95 0.09
CA ARG A 37 -4.43 -18.50 -0.12
C ARG A 37 -3.69 -17.84 1.02
N ILE A 38 -2.67 -17.06 0.70
CA ILE A 38 -1.91 -16.27 1.68
C ILE A 38 -2.37 -14.82 1.59
N THR A 39 -2.70 -14.20 2.73
CA THR A 39 -3.08 -12.79 2.80
C THR A 39 -2.21 -12.09 3.82
N LEU A 40 -1.46 -11.07 3.40
CA LEU A 40 -0.75 -10.16 4.29
C LEU A 40 -1.64 -8.95 4.57
N ILE A 41 -1.92 -8.65 5.84
CA ILE A 41 -2.60 -7.43 6.29
C ILE A 41 -1.55 -6.55 6.98
N THR A 42 -1.29 -5.36 6.46
CA THR A 42 -0.26 -4.46 6.94
C THR A 42 -0.65 -2.99 6.79
N ALA A 43 -0.18 -2.13 7.70
CA ALA A 43 -0.51 -0.70 7.65
C ALA A 43 0.23 0.07 6.54
N ALA A 44 1.30 -0.49 5.97
CA ALA A 44 2.10 0.14 4.91
C ALA A 44 2.56 -0.89 3.88
N SER A 45 2.85 -0.45 2.68
CA SER A 45 3.33 -1.28 1.56
C SER A 45 4.81 -1.64 1.64
N ASP A 46 5.53 -1.03 2.56
CA ASP A 46 6.93 -1.33 2.85
C ASP A 46 7.18 -1.50 4.35
N THR A 47 8.32 -2.03 4.71
CA THR A 47 8.74 -2.18 6.11
C THR A 47 10.22 -1.87 6.27
N PRO A 48 10.60 -1.01 7.24
CA PRO A 48 11.99 -0.66 7.48
C PRO A 48 12.77 -1.82 8.08
N TYR A 49 13.96 -2.06 7.60
CA TYR A 49 14.89 -2.96 8.26
C TYR A 49 15.56 -2.24 9.44
N SER A 50 15.25 -2.66 10.66
CA SER A 50 15.70 -2.00 11.88
C SER A 50 17.23 -1.87 12.01
N GLY A 51 17.98 -2.81 11.42
CA GLY A 51 19.45 -2.77 11.40
C GLY A 51 20.03 -1.61 10.60
N MET A 52 19.34 -1.16 9.55
CA MET A 52 19.78 -0.06 8.68
C MET A 52 19.15 1.28 9.03
N LEU A 53 18.10 1.31 9.84
CA LEU A 53 17.37 2.54 10.16
C LEU A 53 18.25 3.66 10.75
N PRO A 54 19.14 3.41 11.74
CA PRO A 54 20.04 4.45 12.23
C PRO A 54 20.96 5.00 11.14
N GLY A 55 21.49 4.14 10.27
CA GLY A 55 22.31 4.55 9.13
C GLY A 55 21.54 5.37 8.08
N HIS A 56 20.24 5.08 7.89
CA HIS A 56 19.38 5.89 7.04
C HIS A 56 19.15 7.29 7.62
N ILE A 57 18.90 7.38 8.91
CA ILE A 57 18.78 8.68 9.62
C ILE A 57 20.09 9.47 9.55
N ALA A 58 21.24 8.80 9.61
CA ALA A 58 22.56 9.40 9.44
C ALA A 58 22.90 9.80 7.98
N GLY A 59 22.05 9.44 7.00
CA GLY A 59 22.23 9.76 5.59
C GLY A 59 23.09 8.76 4.78
N PHE A 60 23.45 7.59 5.34
CA PHE A 60 24.23 6.56 4.65
C PHE A 60 23.41 5.68 3.70
N TYR A 61 22.10 5.60 3.90
CA TYR A 61 21.19 4.80 3.09
C TYR A 61 20.01 5.63 2.60
N THR A 62 19.59 5.35 1.38
CA THR A 62 18.31 5.85 0.87
C THR A 62 17.15 5.09 1.51
N HIS A 63 15.93 5.62 1.37
CA HIS A 63 14.71 4.92 1.81
C HIS A 63 14.63 3.52 1.19
N ASP A 64 14.78 3.40 -0.12
CA ASP A 64 14.69 2.13 -0.85
C ASP A 64 15.79 1.12 -0.45
N GLU A 65 16.95 1.59 0.04
CA GLU A 65 18.01 0.69 0.50
C GLU A 65 17.67 0.01 1.81
N CYS A 66 16.95 0.70 2.69
CA CYS A 66 16.64 0.21 4.05
C CYS A 66 15.20 -0.27 4.24
N HIS A 67 14.33 -0.22 3.22
CA HIS A 67 12.96 -0.74 3.29
C HIS A 67 12.76 -1.97 2.41
N ILE A 68 11.99 -2.94 2.91
CA ILE A 68 11.55 -4.11 2.15
C ILE A 68 10.20 -3.77 1.53
N ASP A 69 10.13 -3.83 0.20
CA ASP A 69 8.89 -3.66 -0.56
C ASP A 69 7.99 -4.89 -0.39
N LEU A 70 6.93 -4.75 0.40
CA LEU A 70 5.99 -5.83 0.71
C LEU A 70 5.05 -6.13 -0.47
N ARG A 71 4.77 -5.18 -1.37
CA ARG A 71 3.96 -5.45 -2.57
C ARG A 71 4.70 -6.35 -3.55
N SER A 72 5.95 -6.04 -3.83
CA SER A 72 6.82 -6.89 -4.67
C SER A 72 7.00 -8.27 -4.05
N LEU A 73 7.16 -8.34 -2.73
CA LEU A 73 7.35 -9.59 -2.01
C LEU A 73 6.06 -10.43 -1.97
N ALA A 74 4.90 -9.81 -1.75
CA ALA A 74 3.61 -10.48 -1.82
C ALA A 74 3.31 -11.00 -3.23
N SER A 75 3.60 -10.20 -4.26
CA SER A 75 3.50 -10.63 -5.66
C SER A 75 4.39 -11.86 -5.95
N PHE A 76 5.62 -11.88 -5.44
CA PHE A 76 6.52 -13.03 -5.55
C PHE A 76 5.96 -14.27 -4.85
N ALA A 77 5.36 -14.11 -3.68
CA ALA A 77 4.72 -15.17 -2.91
C ALA A 77 3.35 -15.60 -3.46
N GLN A 78 2.83 -14.92 -4.48
CA GLN A 78 1.44 -15.03 -4.96
C GLN A 78 0.42 -14.80 -3.83
N ALA A 79 0.77 -13.94 -2.88
CA ALA A 79 -0.05 -13.58 -1.74
C ALA A 79 -0.90 -12.34 -2.05
N GLN A 80 -2.06 -12.27 -1.42
CA GLN A 80 -2.84 -11.04 -1.35
C GLN A 80 -2.17 -10.08 -0.38
N ILE A 81 -2.24 -8.77 -0.63
CA ILE A 81 -1.77 -7.74 0.29
C ILE A 81 -2.88 -6.72 0.52
N TYR A 82 -3.26 -6.57 1.77
CA TYR A 82 -4.29 -5.64 2.24
C TYR A 82 -3.62 -4.54 3.05
N ILE A 83 -3.63 -3.33 2.50
CA ILE A 83 -3.10 -2.16 3.21
C ILE A 83 -4.20 -1.64 4.12
N ASP A 84 -4.16 -2.05 5.38
CA ASP A 84 -5.09 -1.61 6.42
C ASP A 84 -4.51 -1.87 7.81
N ARG A 85 -5.07 -1.19 8.81
CA ARG A 85 -4.72 -1.35 10.21
C ARG A 85 -5.65 -2.38 10.88
N VAL A 86 -5.06 -3.38 11.51
CA VAL A 86 -5.81 -4.33 12.35
C VAL A 86 -6.15 -3.67 13.68
N THR A 87 -7.39 -3.83 14.11
CA THR A 87 -7.96 -3.25 15.32
C THR A 87 -8.37 -4.28 16.36
N GLY A 88 -8.41 -5.57 16.01
CA GLY A 88 -8.77 -6.66 16.91
C GLY A 88 -8.88 -8.01 16.21
N LEU A 89 -9.24 -9.04 17.01
CA LEU A 89 -9.55 -10.38 16.54
C LEU A 89 -10.89 -10.83 17.10
N ASP A 90 -11.70 -11.45 16.27
CA ASP A 90 -12.84 -12.28 16.70
C ASP A 90 -12.38 -13.74 16.66
N LEU A 91 -11.91 -14.23 17.79
CA LEU A 91 -11.36 -15.59 17.91
C LEU A 91 -12.43 -16.67 17.77
N THR A 92 -13.68 -16.38 18.17
CA THR A 92 -14.81 -17.32 18.06
C THR A 92 -15.14 -17.60 16.60
N ASN A 93 -15.22 -16.56 15.77
CA ASN A 93 -15.56 -16.64 14.36
C ASN A 93 -14.32 -16.70 13.45
N LYS A 94 -13.11 -16.73 14.02
CA LYS A 94 -11.83 -16.72 13.29
C LYS A 94 -11.72 -15.60 12.27
N LYS A 95 -11.89 -14.35 12.73
CA LYS A 95 -11.83 -13.15 11.89
C LYS A 95 -10.82 -12.14 12.42
N VAL A 96 -10.12 -11.50 11.50
CA VAL A 96 -9.29 -10.32 11.76
C VAL A 96 -10.14 -9.08 11.53
N LEU A 97 -10.23 -8.22 12.55
CA LEU A 97 -10.97 -6.96 12.49
C LEU A 97 -10.04 -5.85 11.97
N CYS A 98 -10.48 -5.14 10.94
CA CYS A 98 -9.72 -4.10 10.24
C CYS A 98 -10.42 -2.74 10.38
N ALA A 99 -9.66 -1.65 10.23
CA ALA A 99 -10.17 -0.31 10.42
C ALA A 99 -11.08 0.18 9.28
N ASN A 100 -10.74 -0.16 8.01
CA ASN A 100 -11.36 0.46 6.84
C ASN A 100 -12.02 -0.53 5.88
N ARG A 101 -12.04 -1.82 6.24
CA ARG A 101 -12.60 -2.90 5.43
C ARG A 101 -13.41 -3.89 6.30
N PRO A 102 -14.24 -4.74 5.70
CA PRO A 102 -14.90 -5.82 6.41
C PRO A 102 -13.90 -6.79 7.07
N PRO A 103 -14.31 -7.47 8.17
CA PRO A 103 -13.47 -8.48 8.81
C PRO A 103 -12.99 -9.55 7.83
N VAL A 104 -11.75 -10.03 8.00
CA VAL A 104 -11.09 -11.02 7.14
C VAL A 104 -11.04 -12.38 7.84
N SER A 105 -11.59 -13.41 7.24
CA SER A 105 -11.62 -14.77 7.80
C SER A 105 -10.28 -15.48 7.61
N PHE A 106 -9.90 -16.37 8.56
CA PHE A 106 -8.69 -17.17 8.49
C PHE A 106 -8.90 -18.62 8.94
N ASP A 107 -8.12 -19.55 8.42
CA ASP A 107 -7.97 -20.91 8.96
C ASP A 107 -6.72 -21.00 9.85
N LEU A 108 -5.67 -20.26 9.48
CA LEU A 108 -4.41 -20.13 10.20
C LEU A 108 -3.98 -18.67 10.23
N LEU A 109 -3.55 -18.20 11.40
CA LEU A 109 -3.15 -16.81 11.61
C LEU A 109 -1.70 -16.73 12.08
N SER A 110 -0.96 -15.72 11.64
CA SER A 110 0.35 -15.39 12.19
C SER A 110 0.47 -13.88 12.41
N ILE A 111 1.08 -13.46 13.54
CA ILE A 111 1.18 -12.07 13.95
C ILE A 111 2.65 -11.66 14.08
N ASP A 112 3.08 -10.64 13.32
CA ASP A 112 4.43 -10.05 13.36
C ASP A 112 4.35 -8.54 13.08
N ILE A 113 3.74 -7.81 14.04
CA ILE A 113 3.50 -6.36 13.97
C ILE A 113 4.58 -5.53 14.67
N GLY A 114 5.61 -6.18 15.21
CA GLY A 114 6.60 -5.52 16.05
C GLY A 114 6.02 -5.14 17.42
N SER A 115 6.48 -4.03 17.96
CA SER A 115 5.99 -3.47 19.24
C SER A 115 5.61 -2.00 19.05
N THR A 116 4.76 -1.49 19.90
CA THR A 116 4.42 -0.07 20.02
C THR A 116 5.20 0.56 21.18
N PRO A 117 5.34 1.88 21.27
CA PRO A 117 5.78 2.52 22.50
C PRO A 117 4.86 2.14 23.66
N ALA A 118 5.43 1.84 24.82
CA ALA A 118 4.62 1.66 26.03
C ALA A 118 3.71 2.89 26.20
N GLN A 119 2.48 2.67 26.71
CA GLN A 119 1.59 3.79 27.03
C GLN A 119 2.37 4.85 27.80
N ILE A 120 2.42 6.05 27.22
CA ILE A 120 3.18 7.13 27.82
C ILE A 120 2.31 7.71 28.94
N SER A 121 2.52 7.21 30.17
CA SER A 121 1.84 7.71 31.37
C SER A 121 2.31 9.12 31.77
N VAL A 122 3.34 9.64 31.09
CA VAL A 122 3.88 10.97 31.35
C VAL A 122 2.95 12.04 30.75
N PRO A 123 2.40 12.97 31.55
CA PRO A 123 1.53 14.03 31.07
C PRO A 123 2.17 14.82 29.92
N GLY A 124 1.41 15.04 28.84
CA GLY A 124 1.84 15.78 27.65
C GLY A 124 2.79 15.00 26.70
N ALA A 125 3.30 13.84 27.10
CA ALA A 125 4.23 13.12 26.23
C ALA A 125 3.55 12.59 24.96
N THR A 126 2.31 12.08 25.03
CA THR A 126 1.56 11.62 23.85
C THR A 126 1.28 12.76 22.86
N GLU A 127 1.04 13.98 23.38
CA GLU A 127 0.66 15.15 22.56
C GLU A 127 1.87 15.83 21.92
N TYR A 128 2.98 15.93 22.67
CA TYR A 128 4.13 16.78 22.29
C TYR A 128 5.38 16.02 21.86
N THR A 129 5.37 14.68 21.85
CA THR A 129 6.55 13.92 21.45
C THR A 129 6.35 13.14 20.14
N ILE A 130 7.48 12.85 19.50
CA ILE A 130 7.55 12.02 18.30
C ILE A 130 8.01 10.63 18.75
N PRO A 131 7.15 9.61 18.69
CA PRO A 131 7.52 8.27 19.08
C PRO A 131 8.46 7.63 18.05
N ALA A 132 9.45 6.84 18.52
CA ALA A 132 10.34 6.10 17.64
C ALA A 132 9.65 4.96 16.88
N LYS A 133 8.48 4.54 17.32
CA LYS A 133 7.61 3.56 16.69
C LYS A 133 6.18 4.08 16.67
N PRO A 134 5.39 3.89 15.58
CA PRO A 134 5.80 3.22 14.33
C PRO A 134 6.83 4.04 13.55
N VAL A 135 7.78 3.33 12.90
CA VAL A 135 8.92 3.95 12.23
C VAL A 135 8.50 4.92 11.11
N ALA A 136 7.40 4.65 10.41
CA ALA A 136 6.90 5.56 9.36
C ALA A 136 6.58 6.96 9.92
N GLN A 137 6.01 7.05 11.13
CA GLN A 137 5.73 8.32 11.78
C GLN A 137 7.04 9.05 12.17
N LEU A 138 7.99 8.31 12.74
CA LEU A 138 9.33 8.85 13.05
C LEU A 138 9.98 9.45 11.79
N LEU A 139 9.98 8.70 10.66
CA LEU A 139 10.60 9.13 9.42
C LEU A 139 9.91 10.35 8.80
N THR A 140 8.59 10.44 8.86
CA THR A 140 7.84 11.62 8.40
C THR A 140 8.30 12.87 9.13
N HIS A 141 8.34 12.83 10.45
CA HIS A 141 8.81 13.98 11.26
C HIS A 141 10.30 14.25 11.09
N TRP A 142 11.12 13.21 10.90
CA TRP A 142 12.53 13.35 10.62
C TRP A 142 12.79 14.09 9.30
N TYR A 143 12.11 13.72 8.23
CA TYR A 143 12.24 14.39 6.93
C TYR A 143 11.77 15.85 6.99
N GLN A 144 10.68 16.13 7.70
CA GLN A 144 10.22 17.51 7.95
C GLN A 144 11.27 18.34 8.69
N LEU A 145 11.90 17.76 9.72
CA LEU A 145 12.96 18.41 10.48
C LEU A 145 14.20 18.69 9.61
N VAL A 146 14.65 17.69 8.83
CA VAL A 146 15.78 17.84 7.91
C VAL A 146 15.52 18.94 6.89
N GLU A 147 14.33 19.01 6.32
CA GLU A 147 13.96 20.04 5.35
C GLU A 147 13.88 21.42 6.01
N GLN A 148 13.33 21.52 7.21
CA GLN A 148 13.28 22.76 7.99
C GLN A 148 14.69 23.30 8.27
N VAL A 149 15.65 22.44 8.65
CA VAL A 149 17.05 22.84 8.91
C VAL A 149 17.75 23.23 7.61
N LYS A 150 17.50 22.58 6.49
CA LYS A 150 18.03 22.99 5.18
C LYS A 150 17.55 24.36 4.73
N GLN A 151 16.28 24.67 4.97
CA GLN A 151 15.67 25.97 4.59
C GLN A 151 16.15 27.11 5.50
N ASN A 152 16.44 26.83 6.78
CA ASN A 152 16.83 27.85 7.77
C ASN A 152 18.03 27.40 8.62
N PRO A 153 19.21 27.15 8.04
CA PRO A 153 20.35 26.56 8.75
C PRO A 153 21.00 27.48 9.78
N GLN A 154 20.71 28.81 9.74
CA GLN A 154 21.18 29.77 10.72
C GLN A 154 20.38 29.75 12.03
N LYS A 155 19.17 29.16 12.05
CA LYS A 155 18.35 29.11 13.25
C LYS A 155 18.84 28.00 14.18
N PRO A 156 19.18 28.31 15.46
CA PRO A 156 19.52 27.29 16.44
C PRO A 156 18.36 26.28 16.61
N ILE A 157 18.69 25.04 16.85
CA ILE A 157 17.74 23.96 17.10
C ILE A 157 18.18 23.11 18.29
N CYS A 158 17.23 22.83 19.18
CA CYS A 158 17.41 21.98 20.33
C CYS A 158 16.53 20.75 20.23
N LEU A 159 17.14 19.56 20.36
CA LEU A 159 16.44 18.28 20.31
C LEU A 159 16.52 17.57 21.66
N GLY A 160 15.37 17.09 22.16
CA GLY A 160 15.29 16.20 23.31
C GLY A 160 15.09 14.76 22.86
N ILE A 161 15.85 13.80 23.41
CA ILE A 161 15.67 12.38 23.18
C ILE A 161 15.46 11.71 24.53
N VAL A 162 14.31 11.05 24.71
CA VAL A 162 13.95 10.38 25.95
C VAL A 162 14.06 8.87 25.77
N GLY A 163 15.08 8.28 26.41
CA GLY A 163 15.37 6.85 26.36
C GLY A 163 16.81 6.53 26.01
N GLY A 164 17.63 6.16 27.01
CA GLY A 164 19.06 5.85 26.86
C GLY A 164 19.36 4.37 26.61
N GLY A 165 18.45 3.61 26.00
CA GLY A 165 18.70 2.27 25.45
C GLY A 165 19.53 2.35 24.15
N ALA A 166 19.91 1.19 23.57
CA ALA A 166 20.69 1.16 22.33
C ALA A 166 20.07 1.95 21.20
N GLY A 167 18.74 1.83 20.99
CA GLY A 167 18.04 2.57 19.96
C GLY A 167 18.07 4.09 20.14
N GLY A 168 17.93 4.58 21.39
CA GLY A 168 18.01 5.99 21.69
C GLY A 168 19.41 6.56 21.50
N VAL A 169 20.44 5.82 21.89
CA VAL A 169 21.85 6.20 21.69
C VAL A 169 22.19 6.27 20.20
N GLU A 170 21.85 5.23 19.42
CA GLU A 170 22.08 5.21 17.97
C GLU A 170 21.31 6.34 17.27
N LEU A 171 20.04 6.57 17.65
CA LEU A 171 19.23 7.63 17.08
C LEU A 171 19.85 9.01 17.35
N THR A 172 20.29 9.26 18.60
CA THR A 172 20.96 10.51 19.01
C THR A 172 22.16 10.79 18.12
N LEU A 173 23.09 9.85 18.02
CA LEU A 173 24.33 10.01 17.24
C LEU A 173 24.05 10.13 15.73
N SER A 174 23.08 9.39 15.22
CA SER A 174 22.69 9.42 13.80
C SER A 174 22.05 10.75 13.41
N MET A 175 21.11 11.25 14.21
CA MET A 175 20.48 12.56 13.99
C MET A 175 21.50 13.68 14.06
N GLN A 176 22.37 13.66 15.09
CA GLN A 176 23.42 14.65 15.26
C GLN A 176 24.35 14.71 14.05
N SER A 177 24.87 13.55 13.63
CA SER A 177 25.79 13.46 12.49
C SER A 177 25.17 14.05 11.22
N HIS A 178 23.93 13.69 10.89
CA HIS A 178 23.26 14.17 9.68
C HIS A 178 23.00 15.68 9.74
N LEU A 179 22.48 16.19 10.86
CA LEU A 179 22.17 17.62 10.98
C LEU A 179 23.46 18.46 10.99
N GLN A 180 24.54 17.98 11.63
CA GLN A 180 25.84 18.66 11.56
C GLN A 180 26.41 18.69 10.13
N GLN A 181 26.21 17.63 9.32
CA GLN A 181 26.59 17.64 7.90
C GLN A 181 25.85 18.73 7.13
N ILE A 182 24.55 18.89 7.37
CA ILE A 182 23.73 19.94 6.74
C ILE A 182 24.23 21.34 7.14
N LEU A 183 24.47 21.56 8.45
CA LEU A 183 24.98 22.83 8.94
C LEU A 183 26.37 23.17 8.36
N LYS A 184 27.28 22.19 8.32
CA LYS A 184 28.61 22.36 7.69
C LYS A 184 28.50 22.68 6.19
N ALA A 185 27.63 22.00 5.46
CA ALA A 185 27.41 22.28 4.03
C ALA A 185 26.83 23.67 3.78
N ALA A 186 26.04 24.20 4.73
CA ALA A 186 25.49 25.55 4.70
C ALA A 186 26.46 26.58 5.33
N GLN A 187 27.72 26.21 5.69
CA GLN A 187 28.72 27.08 6.34
C GLN A 187 28.25 27.69 7.68
N GLN A 188 27.38 26.97 8.39
CA GLN A 188 26.88 27.37 9.71
C GLN A 188 27.67 26.69 10.83
N ARG A 189 27.58 27.28 12.04
CA ARG A 189 28.19 26.70 13.24
C ARG A 189 27.48 25.44 13.67
N ILE A 190 28.24 24.42 14.04
CA ILE A 190 27.67 23.14 14.52
C ILE A 190 27.03 23.28 15.91
N GLU A 191 27.44 24.30 16.68
CA GLU A 191 26.86 24.68 17.98
C GLU A 191 25.42 25.22 17.85
N ASN A 192 24.93 25.49 16.64
CA ASN A 192 23.52 25.78 16.39
C ASN A 192 22.65 24.55 16.62
N LEU A 193 23.22 23.34 16.77
CA LEU A 193 22.54 22.13 17.12
C LEU A 193 22.87 21.71 18.56
N GLU A 194 21.87 21.69 19.43
CA GLU A 194 21.95 21.20 20.79
C GLU A 194 21.11 19.92 20.92
N ILE A 195 21.66 18.89 21.57
CA ILE A 195 20.96 17.61 21.77
C ILE A 195 21.06 17.17 23.22
N HIS A 196 19.90 16.89 23.82
CA HIS A 196 19.75 16.37 25.19
C HIS A 196 19.25 14.94 25.16
N LEU A 197 19.96 14.02 25.82
CA LEU A 197 19.57 12.63 25.99
C LEU A 197 19.22 12.35 27.46
N PHE A 198 17.94 12.01 27.71
CA PHE A 198 17.42 11.72 29.04
C PHE A 198 17.33 10.22 29.29
N HIS A 199 17.82 9.77 30.45
CA HIS A 199 17.72 8.38 30.86
C HIS A 199 17.47 8.25 32.37
N ARG A 200 16.45 7.50 32.76
CA ARG A 200 16.08 7.28 34.17
C ARG A 200 17.10 6.44 34.97
N GLY A 201 17.88 5.61 34.29
CA GLY A 201 18.89 4.77 34.92
C GLY A 201 20.24 5.47 35.14
N ALA A 202 21.07 4.90 35.99
CA ALA A 202 22.42 5.40 36.24
C ALA A 202 23.39 5.16 35.05
N PHE A 203 23.04 4.26 34.14
CA PHE A 203 23.91 3.86 33.03
C PHE A 203 23.11 3.79 31.75
N LEU A 204 23.65 4.27 30.63
CA LEU A 204 23.12 4.04 29.30
C LEU A 204 23.20 2.54 28.92
N MET A 205 22.31 2.09 28.04
CA MET A 205 22.37 0.75 27.43
C MET A 205 22.49 -0.39 28.46
N PRO A 206 21.56 -0.52 29.42
CA PRO A 206 21.70 -1.43 30.57
C PRO A 206 21.89 -2.91 30.17
N ASP A 207 21.42 -3.31 29.00
CA ASP A 207 21.55 -4.68 28.49
C ASP A 207 22.93 -5.04 27.93
N TYR A 208 23.86 -4.08 27.91
CA TYR A 208 25.21 -4.26 27.38
C TYR A 208 26.27 -4.28 28.49
N ASN A 209 27.42 -4.87 28.18
CA ASN A 209 28.54 -4.95 29.12
C ASN A 209 29.11 -3.55 29.46
N SER A 210 29.83 -3.44 30.58
CA SER A 210 30.33 -2.16 31.12
C SER A 210 31.23 -1.42 30.14
N TRP A 211 32.08 -2.13 29.37
CA TRP A 211 32.98 -1.51 28.41
C TRP A 211 32.21 -0.79 27.29
N VAL A 212 31.17 -1.46 26.72
CA VAL A 212 30.33 -0.85 25.67
C VAL A 212 29.60 0.39 26.20
N ARG A 213 29.03 0.30 27.42
CA ARG A 213 28.34 1.43 28.08
C ARG A 213 29.24 2.63 28.26
N HIS A 214 30.44 2.46 28.84
CA HIS A 214 31.41 3.55 29.04
C HIS A 214 31.84 4.13 27.69
N ARG A 215 32.12 3.29 26.70
CA ARG A 215 32.57 3.75 25.39
C ARG A 215 31.55 4.63 24.70
N PHE A 216 30.24 4.27 24.72
CA PHE A 216 29.19 5.12 24.17
C PHE A 216 29.00 6.41 24.97
N GLN A 217 29.13 6.39 26.28
CA GLN A 217 29.09 7.57 27.11
C GLN A 217 30.25 8.56 26.77
N GLU A 218 31.45 8.02 26.57
CA GLU A 218 32.60 8.84 26.10
C GLU A 218 32.34 9.47 24.73
N ILE A 219 31.83 8.68 23.77
CA ILE A 219 31.50 9.17 22.42
C ILE A 219 30.46 10.29 22.48
N LEU A 220 29.36 10.08 23.20
CA LEU A 220 28.30 11.10 23.33
C LEU A 220 28.86 12.40 23.94
N ASN A 221 29.69 12.31 25.00
CA ASN A 221 30.33 13.46 25.60
C ASN A 221 31.30 14.16 24.62
N GLN A 222 32.12 13.38 23.87
CA GLN A 222 33.04 13.95 22.87
C GLN A 222 32.29 14.68 21.72
N HIS A 223 31.06 14.22 21.41
CA HIS A 223 30.21 14.85 20.42
C HIS A 223 29.37 16.00 20.98
N GLY A 224 29.54 16.36 22.27
CA GLY A 224 28.83 17.46 22.90
C GLY A 224 27.34 17.20 23.17
N VAL A 225 26.91 15.94 23.27
CA VAL A 225 25.55 15.61 23.67
C VAL A 225 25.40 15.83 25.18
N HIS A 226 24.34 16.55 25.57
CA HIS A 226 24.03 16.76 27.01
C HIS A 226 23.34 15.50 27.57
N LEU A 227 24.08 14.75 28.39
CA LEU A 227 23.59 13.53 29.00
C LEU A 227 22.94 13.82 30.36
N HIS A 228 21.67 13.42 30.49
CA HIS A 228 20.89 13.51 31.72
C HIS A 228 20.60 12.08 32.22
N LEU A 229 21.51 11.55 33.04
CA LEU A 229 21.38 10.23 33.66
C LEU A 229 20.70 10.35 35.03
N GLN A 230 19.99 9.30 35.46
CA GLN A 230 19.15 9.29 36.65
C GLN A 230 18.04 10.37 36.62
N GLU A 231 17.65 10.76 35.40
CA GLU A 231 16.61 11.77 35.17
C GLU A 231 15.36 11.10 34.59
N THR A 232 14.30 11.07 35.40
CA THR A 232 12.99 10.61 34.96
C THR A 232 12.20 11.81 34.46
N VAL A 233 11.76 11.76 33.19
CA VAL A 233 10.87 12.78 32.65
C VAL A 233 9.48 12.60 33.26
N GLY A 234 9.05 13.60 34.02
CA GLY A 234 7.77 13.57 34.75
C GLY A 234 6.63 14.26 33.98
N GLU A 235 6.95 15.23 33.10
CA GLU A 235 5.94 15.97 32.35
C GLU A 235 6.54 16.66 31.14
N ILE A 236 5.74 16.85 30.09
CA ILE A 236 6.07 17.66 28.92
C ILE A 236 4.97 18.70 28.70
N ARG A 237 5.36 19.97 28.50
CA ARG A 237 4.41 21.07 28.26
C ARG A 237 4.82 21.88 27.04
N SER A 238 3.84 22.45 26.36
CA SER A 238 4.08 23.52 25.39
C SER A 238 4.49 24.81 26.13
N HIS A 239 5.56 25.44 25.69
CA HIS A 239 6.05 26.69 26.26
C HIS A 239 6.40 27.67 25.14
N LYS A 240 5.53 28.67 24.91
CA LYS A 240 5.68 29.64 23.80
C LYS A 240 5.79 28.93 22.43
N THR A 241 6.98 28.95 21.83
CA THR A 241 7.29 28.31 20.53
C THR A 241 8.11 27.02 20.68
N SER A 242 8.41 26.58 21.91
CA SER A 242 9.21 25.41 22.27
C SER A 242 8.41 24.43 23.13
N LEU A 243 9.03 23.31 23.47
CA LEU A 243 8.51 22.27 24.36
C LEU A 243 9.39 22.23 25.62
N LEU A 244 8.79 22.19 26.79
CA LEU A 244 9.49 22.12 28.07
C LEU A 244 9.42 20.70 28.62
N ILE A 245 10.57 20.07 28.79
CA ILE A 245 10.75 18.81 29.51
C ILE A 245 10.95 19.12 30.99
N ASN A 246 10.10 18.62 31.86
CA ASN A 246 10.22 18.68 33.32
C ASN A 246 10.60 17.30 33.86
N CYS A 247 11.76 17.15 34.50
CA CYS A 247 12.15 15.93 35.19
C CYS A 247 11.67 15.94 36.64
N GLU A 248 11.51 14.76 37.25
CA GLU A 248 11.14 14.59 38.66
C GLU A 248 12.16 15.21 39.62
N SER A 249 13.42 15.29 39.23
CA SER A 249 14.49 15.96 39.97
C SER A 249 14.32 17.50 40.08
N GLY A 250 13.45 18.07 39.24
CA GLY A 250 13.30 19.52 39.07
C GLY A 250 14.11 20.10 37.91
N LEU A 251 14.90 19.30 37.20
CA LEU A 251 15.58 19.73 35.97
C LEU A 251 14.54 20.11 34.90
N LYS A 252 14.79 21.25 34.24
CA LYS A 252 13.93 21.75 33.14
C LYS A 252 14.77 22.05 31.92
N VAL A 253 14.36 21.53 30.78
CA VAL A 253 15.06 21.71 29.49
C VAL A 253 14.03 22.09 28.41
N GLU A 254 14.33 23.15 27.66
CA GLU A 254 13.53 23.58 26.53
C GLU A 254 14.07 22.98 25.24
N CYS A 255 13.18 22.37 24.43
CA CYS A 255 13.53 21.74 23.16
C CYS A 255 12.55 22.15 22.05
N ASP A 256 13.01 22.20 20.78
CA ASP A 256 12.14 22.43 19.63
C ASP A 256 11.38 21.17 19.22
N ARG A 257 11.98 19.99 19.42
CA ARG A 257 11.39 18.67 19.15
C ARG A 257 11.85 17.65 20.19
N ILE A 258 10.96 16.73 20.54
CA ILE A 258 11.25 15.67 21.52
C ILE A 258 10.95 14.33 20.86
N PHE A 259 11.94 13.43 20.84
CA PHE A 259 11.82 12.07 20.35
C PHE A 259 11.71 11.10 21.53
N TRP A 260 10.68 10.23 21.50
CA TRP A 260 10.40 9.30 22.58
C TRP A 260 10.80 7.88 22.19
N VAL A 261 11.85 7.36 22.83
CA VAL A 261 12.52 6.10 22.49
C VAL A 261 12.55 5.17 23.72
N THR A 262 11.46 5.11 24.45
CA THR A 262 11.36 4.27 25.66
C THR A 262 10.79 2.89 25.36
N GLN A 263 10.57 2.12 26.43
CA GLN A 263 10.16 0.71 26.41
C GLN A 263 9.07 0.39 25.39
N ALA A 264 9.18 -0.81 24.83
CA ALA A 264 8.19 -1.39 23.92
C ALA A 264 7.03 -2.02 24.70
N SER A 265 5.81 -1.89 24.22
CA SER A 265 4.61 -2.62 24.65
C SER A 265 3.89 -3.24 23.46
N ALA A 266 2.94 -4.12 23.72
CA ALA A 266 2.01 -4.59 22.71
C ALA A 266 0.83 -3.61 22.53
N PRO A 267 0.19 -3.57 21.34
CA PRO A 267 -1.07 -2.86 21.16
C PRO A 267 -2.17 -3.46 22.04
N GLU A 268 -3.01 -2.61 22.65
CA GLU A 268 -4.09 -3.02 23.57
C GLU A 268 -5.06 -4.05 22.97
N TRP A 269 -5.30 -3.98 21.66
CA TRP A 269 -6.21 -4.90 21.00
C TRP A 269 -5.78 -6.38 21.09
N ILE A 270 -4.49 -6.67 21.35
CA ILE A 270 -3.97 -8.03 21.51
C ILE A 270 -4.60 -8.67 22.76
N GLU A 271 -4.48 -8.02 23.90
CA GLU A 271 -5.06 -8.49 25.16
C GLU A 271 -6.60 -8.47 25.10
N ALA A 272 -7.17 -7.39 24.57
CA ALA A 272 -8.62 -7.24 24.40
C ALA A 272 -9.23 -8.32 23.49
N SER A 273 -8.45 -8.95 22.61
CA SER A 273 -8.88 -10.07 21.77
C SER A 273 -8.98 -11.40 22.52
N GLY A 274 -8.47 -11.50 23.76
CA GLY A 274 -8.50 -12.73 24.56
C GLY A 274 -7.36 -13.69 24.31
N LEU A 275 -6.30 -13.28 23.62
CA LEU A 275 -5.06 -14.04 23.51
C LEU A 275 -4.31 -14.07 24.85
N ALA A 276 -3.64 -15.17 25.15
CA ALA A 276 -2.75 -15.22 26.32
C ALA A 276 -1.56 -14.29 26.13
N THR A 277 -1.39 -13.33 27.05
CA THR A 277 -0.34 -12.32 27.04
C THR A 277 0.50 -12.36 28.32
N ASP A 278 1.73 -11.83 28.23
CA ASP A 278 2.52 -11.50 29.40
C ASP A 278 2.07 -10.16 30.04
N PRO A 279 2.60 -9.74 31.20
CA PRO A 279 2.20 -8.49 31.86
C PRO A 279 2.42 -7.22 31.03
N ASP A 280 3.29 -7.26 30.02
CA ASP A 280 3.55 -6.14 29.08
C ASP A 280 2.66 -6.22 27.85
N GLY A 281 1.70 -7.16 27.80
CA GLY A 281 0.71 -7.35 26.72
C GLY A 281 1.22 -8.17 25.54
N PHE A 282 2.45 -8.69 25.53
CA PHE A 282 3.00 -9.48 24.43
C PHE A 282 2.41 -10.89 24.40
N ILE A 283 2.16 -11.40 23.19
CA ILE A 283 1.57 -12.72 22.97
C ILE A 283 2.49 -13.82 23.54
N GLN A 284 1.97 -14.63 24.45
CA GLN A 284 2.67 -15.80 24.95
C GLN A 284 2.64 -16.95 23.95
N ILE A 285 3.82 -17.39 23.54
CA ILE A 285 4.00 -18.49 22.58
C ILE A 285 4.87 -19.61 23.16
N ASP A 286 4.69 -20.81 22.62
CA ASP A 286 5.53 -21.96 22.93
C ASP A 286 6.83 -21.95 22.07
N GLU A 287 7.64 -22.99 22.21
CA GLU A 287 8.88 -23.17 21.43
C GLU A 287 8.63 -23.41 19.93
N ARG A 288 7.39 -23.68 19.51
CA ARG A 288 6.98 -23.87 18.12
C ARG A 288 6.51 -22.56 17.47
N LEU A 289 6.60 -21.45 18.19
CA LEU A 289 6.09 -20.12 17.85
C LEU A 289 4.55 -20.09 17.74
N GLN A 290 3.87 -21.03 18.42
CA GLN A 290 2.43 -21.18 18.46
C GLN A 290 1.88 -20.53 19.74
N SER A 291 0.75 -19.82 19.67
CA SER A 291 0.09 -19.26 20.85
C SER A 291 -0.26 -20.38 21.84
N ILE A 292 -0.03 -20.14 23.14
CA ILE A 292 -0.36 -21.11 24.18
C ILE A 292 -1.87 -21.26 24.41
N SER A 293 -2.68 -20.29 23.96
CA SER A 293 -4.12 -20.31 24.13
C SER A 293 -4.90 -20.74 22.87
N HIS A 294 -4.32 -20.55 21.66
CA HIS A 294 -5.03 -20.79 20.38
C HIS A 294 -4.07 -21.47 19.38
N PRO A 295 -4.23 -22.77 19.11
CA PRO A 295 -3.28 -23.54 18.31
C PRO A 295 -3.26 -23.15 16.82
N GLU A 296 -4.27 -22.45 16.32
CA GLU A 296 -4.32 -21.89 14.96
C GLU A 296 -3.63 -20.53 14.85
N ILE A 297 -3.08 -19.98 15.93
CA ILE A 297 -2.43 -18.68 15.94
C ILE A 297 -0.94 -18.83 16.26
N PHE A 298 -0.12 -18.22 15.41
CA PHE A 298 1.33 -18.11 15.57
C PHE A 298 1.71 -16.65 15.80
N ALA A 299 2.83 -16.42 16.48
CA ALA A 299 3.37 -15.07 16.58
C ALA A 299 4.90 -15.09 16.57
N ALA A 300 5.52 -14.01 16.08
CA ALA A 300 6.97 -13.87 16.02
C ALA A 300 7.40 -12.40 16.12
N GLY A 301 8.70 -12.18 16.30
CA GLY A 301 9.27 -10.84 16.45
C GLY A 301 8.96 -10.21 17.81
N ASP A 302 8.97 -8.89 17.86
CA ASP A 302 8.85 -8.16 19.14
C ASP A 302 7.48 -8.35 19.81
N ILE A 303 6.42 -8.67 19.04
CA ILE A 303 5.07 -8.88 19.59
C ILE A 303 4.93 -10.16 20.42
N ALA A 304 5.88 -11.09 20.30
CA ALA A 304 5.79 -12.42 20.91
C ALA A 304 6.80 -12.62 22.04
N THR A 305 6.41 -13.35 23.11
CA THR A 305 7.28 -13.81 24.19
C THR A 305 7.24 -15.34 24.27
N ILE A 306 8.39 -15.99 24.05
CA ILE A 306 8.52 -17.45 24.23
C ILE A 306 8.56 -17.74 25.72
N VAL A 307 7.55 -18.45 26.27
CA VAL A 307 7.36 -18.63 27.71
C VAL A 307 8.61 -19.22 28.41
N ASN A 308 9.18 -20.29 27.86
CA ASN A 308 10.34 -20.98 28.48
C ASN A 308 11.69 -20.31 28.15
N HIS A 309 11.72 -19.38 27.19
CA HIS A 309 12.96 -18.76 26.70
C HIS A 309 12.77 -17.27 26.37
N PRO A 310 12.41 -16.42 27.36
CA PRO A 310 12.21 -15.00 27.10
C PRO A 310 13.51 -14.36 26.58
N ARG A 311 13.39 -13.45 25.62
CA ARG A 311 14.50 -12.74 24.98
C ARG A 311 14.19 -11.24 24.88
N PRO A 312 15.21 -10.39 24.85
CA PRO A 312 15.02 -8.98 24.56
C PRO A 312 14.33 -8.76 23.23
N LYS A 313 13.50 -7.71 23.13
CA LYS A 313 12.80 -7.33 21.89
C LYS A 313 13.78 -6.69 20.93
N ALA A 314 14.38 -7.49 20.05
CA ALA A 314 15.40 -7.05 19.10
C ALA A 314 15.24 -7.72 17.73
N GLY A 315 15.49 -6.97 16.66
CA GLY A 315 15.29 -7.41 15.27
C GLY A 315 16.03 -8.68 14.88
N VAL A 316 17.17 -9.00 15.53
CA VAL A 316 17.92 -10.25 15.29
C VAL A 316 17.08 -11.49 15.61
N PHE A 317 16.24 -11.45 16.64
CA PHE A 317 15.36 -12.56 16.99
C PHE A 317 14.22 -12.70 15.98
N ALA A 318 13.60 -11.59 15.56
CA ALA A 318 12.59 -11.59 14.50
C ALA A 318 13.13 -12.22 13.21
N VAL A 319 14.32 -11.82 12.75
CA VAL A 319 14.95 -12.38 11.55
C VAL A 319 15.19 -13.89 11.69
N ARG A 320 15.63 -14.35 12.87
CA ARG A 320 15.93 -15.77 13.10
C ARG A 320 14.69 -16.64 13.27
N GLN A 321 13.59 -16.08 13.73
CA GLN A 321 12.30 -16.76 13.85
C GLN A 321 11.64 -17.00 12.49
N GLY A 322 11.97 -16.25 11.44
CA GLY A 322 11.30 -16.33 10.13
C GLY A 322 11.32 -17.73 9.50
N LYS A 323 12.48 -18.43 9.48
CA LYS A 323 12.56 -19.79 8.93
C LYS A 323 11.80 -20.82 9.76
N PRO A 324 11.96 -20.90 11.10
CA PRO A 324 11.15 -21.78 11.96
C PRO A 324 9.65 -21.51 11.83
N LEU A 325 9.24 -20.23 11.78
CA LEU A 325 7.85 -19.84 11.59
C LEU A 325 7.30 -20.38 10.27
N PHE A 326 7.99 -20.14 9.15
CA PHE A 326 7.61 -20.70 7.86
C PHE A 326 7.47 -22.21 7.90
N SER A 327 8.46 -22.91 8.51
CA SER A 327 8.42 -24.37 8.62
C SER A 327 7.16 -24.83 9.36
N ASN A 328 6.85 -24.20 10.50
CA ASN A 328 5.72 -24.60 11.34
C ASN A 328 4.37 -24.21 10.73
N LEU A 329 4.24 -23.04 10.12
CA LEU A 329 3.04 -22.67 9.36
C LEU A 329 2.76 -23.69 8.24
N ARG A 330 3.80 -24.04 7.45
CA ARG A 330 3.67 -25.04 6.39
C ARG A 330 3.33 -26.42 6.93
N ARG A 331 3.91 -26.83 8.05
CA ARG A 331 3.62 -28.12 8.71
C ARG A 331 2.19 -28.17 9.21
N THR A 332 1.68 -27.11 9.82
CA THR A 332 0.27 -27.01 10.23
C THR A 332 -0.67 -27.16 9.05
N LEU A 333 -0.43 -26.45 7.96
CA LEU A 333 -1.23 -26.54 6.74
C LEU A 333 -1.24 -27.94 6.12
N LEU A 334 -0.14 -28.69 6.27
CA LEU A 334 0.02 -30.07 5.80
C LEU A 334 -0.36 -31.15 6.85
N GLY A 335 -0.85 -30.77 8.02
CA GLY A 335 -1.19 -31.71 9.11
C GLY A 335 0.03 -32.44 9.69
N LYS A 336 1.23 -31.86 9.61
CA LYS A 336 2.49 -32.48 10.10
C LYS A 336 2.85 -31.96 11.49
N LEU A 337 3.58 -32.77 12.27
CA LEU A 337 4.09 -32.38 13.61
C LEU A 337 4.98 -31.14 13.52
N LEU A 338 4.79 -30.20 14.45
CA LEU A 338 5.57 -28.97 14.56
C LEU A 338 6.99 -29.25 15.08
N GLN A 339 7.91 -28.36 14.74
CA GLN A 339 9.31 -28.42 15.17
C GLN A 339 9.60 -27.31 16.19
N PRO A 340 10.29 -27.64 17.31
CA PRO A 340 10.67 -26.64 18.29
C PRO A 340 11.80 -25.76 17.76
N TYR A 341 11.77 -24.49 18.14
CA TYR A 341 12.80 -23.49 17.92
C TYR A 341 13.42 -23.08 19.26
N GLN A 342 14.74 -23.20 19.36
CA GLN A 342 15.49 -22.72 20.53
C GLN A 342 16.20 -21.41 20.17
N PRO A 343 15.81 -20.28 20.78
CA PRO A 343 16.48 -19.02 20.53
C PRO A 343 17.90 -19.04 21.14
N GLN A 344 18.84 -18.49 20.40
CA GLN A 344 20.22 -18.37 20.84
C GLN A 344 20.34 -17.51 22.11
N LYS A 345 21.34 -17.85 22.96
CA LYS A 345 21.61 -17.10 24.19
C LYS A 345 22.40 -15.82 23.95
N GLN A 346 23.29 -15.80 22.96
CA GLN A 346 24.15 -14.67 22.64
C GLN A 346 24.08 -14.33 21.14
N TYR A 347 24.28 -13.09 20.83
CA TYR A 347 24.35 -12.57 19.45
C TYR A 347 25.37 -11.43 19.37
N LEU A 348 25.92 -11.23 18.18
CA LEU A 348 26.77 -10.09 17.88
C LEU A 348 25.86 -8.87 17.59
N SER A 349 26.07 -7.79 18.33
CA SER A 349 25.50 -6.48 18.04
C SER A 349 26.57 -5.58 17.43
N LEU A 350 26.27 -5.01 16.27
CA LEU A 350 27.07 -3.96 15.64
C LEU A 350 26.28 -2.66 15.73
N ILE A 351 26.73 -1.76 16.61
CA ILE A 351 26.02 -0.54 16.98
C ILE A 351 26.73 0.65 16.34
N GLY A 352 26.01 1.42 15.51
CA GLY A 352 26.57 2.56 14.80
C GLY A 352 26.82 3.76 15.71
N THR A 353 27.87 4.56 15.40
CA THR A 353 28.18 5.80 16.11
C THR A 353 27.77 7.07 15.33
N GLY A 354 27.01 6.88 14.22
CA GLY A 354 26.47 7.98 13.40
C GLY A 354 27.46 8.61 12.40
N ASP A 355 28.75 8.39 12.58
CA ASP A 355 29.86 9.01 11.82
C ASP A 355 30.53 8.05 10.80
N GLY A 356 29.91 6.90 10.53
CA GLY A 356 30.51 5.84 9.70
C GLY A 356 31.45 4.92 10.48
N SER A 357 31.36 4.90 11.81
CA SER A 357 32.03 3.94 12.68
C SER A 357 31.02 3.09 13.43
N ALA A 358 31.46 1.96 13.99
CA ALA A 358 30.62 1.10 14.81
C ALA A 358 31.41 0.45 15.96
N ILE A 359 30.66 0.04 16.98
CA ILE A 359 31.12 -0.77 18.11
C ILE A 359 30.51 -2.15 17.98
N ALA A 360 31.34 -3.20 18.16
CA ALA A 360 30.89 -4.56 18.25
C ALA A 360 30.74 -4.98 19.72
N ALA A 361 29.60 -5.63 20.05
CA ALA A 361 29.31 -6.19 21.35
C ALA A 361 28.93 -7.65 21.22
N TRP A 362 29.59 -8.53 21.99
CA TRP A 362 29.28 -9.98 22.08
C TRP A 362 29.42 -10.47 23.51
N GLY A 363 28.29 -10.68 24.18
CA GLY A 363 28.28 -11.09 25.58
C GLY A 363 29.09 -10.12 26.47
N ALA A 364 30.13 -10.62 27.12
CA ALA A 364 31.01 -9.82 27.99
C ALA A 364 32.06 -9.00 27.24
N PHE A 365 32.21 -9.21 25.91
CA PHE A 365 33.25 -8.55 25.10
C PHE A 365 32.69 -7.36 24.30
N GLY A 366 33.51 -6.29 24.19
CA GLY A 366 33.23 -5.14 23.32
C GLY A 366 34.49 -4.74 22.57
N PHE A 367 34.33 -4.29 21.30
CA PHE A 367 35.44 -3.88 20.42
C PHE A 367 35.07 -2.62 19.62
N GLY A 368 36.03 -1.74 19.38
CA GLY A 368 35.85 -0.57 18.49
C GLY A 368 35.84 0.72 19.34
N SER A 369 35.57 1.87 18.80
CA SER A 369 34.84 2.25 17.58
C SER A 369 35.75 2.20 16.33
N SER A 370 35.27 1.69 15.17
CA SER A 370 36.05 1.72 13.94
C SER A 370 35.19 1.71 12.66
N HIS A 371 35.73 2.33 11.59
CA HIS A 371 35.15 2.28 10.25
C HIS A 371 35.13 0.87 9.65
N GLN A 372 36.05 -0.02 10.06
CA GLN A 372 36.06 -1.41 9.58
C GLN A 372 34.85 -2.18 10.09
N LEU A 373 34.47 -1.97 11.37
CA LEU A 373 33.26 -2.56 11.96
C LEU A 373 31.99 -2.03 11.31
N TRP A 374 31.96 -0.74 10.94
CA TRP A 374 30.87 -0.17 10.17
C TRP A 374 30.74 -0.80 8.79
N ARG A 375 31.86 -0.97 8.06
CA ARG A 375 31.85 -1.65 6.75
C ARG A 375 31.39 -3.09 6.86
N TRP A 376 31.74 -3.79 7.93
CA TRP A 376 31.27 -5.14 8.19
C TRP A 376 29.77 -5.17 8.50
N LYS A 377 29.27 -4.24 9.33
CA LYS A 377 27.84 -4.04 9.56
C LYS A 377 27.09 -3.78 8.24
N ASP A 378 27.54 -2.82 7.46
CA ASP A 378 26.97 -2.46 6.17
C ASP A 378 26.90 -3.66 5.21
N PHE A 379 27.97 -4.45 5.12
CA PHE A 379 27.99 -5.67 4.31
C PHE A 379 26.94 -6.70 4.75
N ILE A 380 26.79 -6.94 6.05
CA ILE A 380 25.79 -7.87 6.60
C ILE A 380 24.38 -7.38 6.29
N ASP A 381 24.13 -6.10 6.54
CA ASP A 381 22.82 -5.50 6.36
C ASP A 381 22.41 -5.47 4.89
N ARG A 382 23.30 -5.04 3.98
CA ARG A 382 23.05 -5.07 2.51
C ARG A 382 22.82 -6.49 2.01
N LYS A 383 23.62 -7.47 2.46
CA LYS A 383 23.43 -8.89 2.12
C LYS A 383 22.09 -9.44 2.60
N PHE A 384 21.59 -8.96 3.73
CA PHE A 384 20.24 -9.31 4.19
C PHE A 384 19.17 -8.71 3.27
N MET A 385 19.28 -7.42 2.94
CA MET A 385 18.30 -6.69 2.11
C MET A 385 18.27 -7.19 0.65
N GLU A 386 19.42 -7.59 0.08
CA GLU A 386 19.50 -8.17 -1.26
C GLU A 386 18.58 -9.37 -1.46
N ARG A 387 18.29 -10.14 -0.40
CA ARG A 387 17.37 -11.29 -0.46
C ARG A 387 15.95 -10.89 -0.84
N PHE A 388 15.55 -9.65 -0.56
CA PHE A 388 14.22 -9.13 -0.85
C PHE A 388 14.18 -8.27 -2.10
N LYS A 389 15.31 -7.69 -2.51
CA LYS A 389 15.45 -6.92 -3.76
C LYS A 389 15.60 -7.84 -4.98
N ASN A 390 16.47 -8.84 -4.87
CA ASN A 390 16.77 -9.78 -5.93
C ASN A 390 15.95 -11.07 -5.78
N LEU A 391 14.65 -10.97 -6.03
CA LEU A 391 13.73 -12.11 -5.99
C LEU A 391 13.94 -12.97 -7.25
N PRO A 392 14.17 -14.31 -7.12
CA PRO A 392 14.42 -15.17 -8.26
C PRO A 392 13.22 -15.26 -9.20
N ASN A 393 13.47 -15.35 -10.51
CA ASN A 393 12.45 -15.69 -11.49
C ASN A 393 12.17 -17.19 -11.42
N MET A 394 11.10 -17.56 -10.70
CA MET A 394 10.69 -18.96 -10.58
C MET A 394 9.91 -19.38 -11.83
N THR A 395 10.57 -19.98 -12.82
CA THR A 395 9.87 -20.80 -13.82
C THR A 395 9.48 -22.12 -13.16
N ARG A 396 8.24 -22.59 -13.38
CA ARG A 396 7.77 -23.89 -12.85
C ARG A 396 8.80 -24.99 -13.18
N GLY A 397 9.38 -25.61 -12.13
CA GLY A 397 10.37 -26.70 -12.25
C GLY A 397 11.81 -26.39 -11.81
N GLN A 398 12.17 -25.14 -11.49
CA GLN A 398 13.53 -24.79 -11.04
C GLN A 398 13.72 -24.70 -9.52
N GLY A 399 12.64 -24.80 -8.72
CA GLY A 399 12.69 -24.65 -7.25
C GLY A 399 13.55 -25.67 -6.49
N ASP A 400 13.91 -26.79 -7.12
CA ASP A 400 14.67 -27.86 -6.46
C ASP A 400 16.19 -27.81 -6.69
N LYS A 401 16.70 -26.96 -7.58
CA LYS A 401 18.13 -26.96 -7.93
C LYS A 401 19.00 -25.94 -7.17
N GLU A 402 18.46 -24.80 -6.73
CA GLU A 402 19.25 -23.77 -6.04
C GLU A 402 19.39 -23.97 -4.52
N THR A 403 18.61 -24.86 -3.91
CA THR A 403 18.72 -25.17 -2.48
C THR A 403 19.67 -26.30 -2.14
N ARG A 404 20.33 -26.95 -3.15
CA ARG A 404 21.26 -28.05 -2.91
C ARG A 404 22.69 -27.65 -2.53
N GLY A 405 22.99 -26.35 -2.46
CA GLY A 405 24.36 -25.85 -2.28
C GLY A 405 24.78 -25.51 -0.84
N GLN A 406 23.96 -25.61 0.19
CA GLN A 406 24.35 -25.20 1.55
C GLN A 406 23.86 -26.06 2.72
N ASP A 407 23.22 -27.18 2.52
CA ASP A 407 22.87 -28.13 3.60
C ASP A 407 23.27 -29.57 3.18
N GLU A 408 24.57 -29.83 3.01
CA GLU A 408 25.11 -31.18 3.05
C GLU A 408 25.36 -31.53 4.54
N ASN A 409 24.38 -32.21 5.13
CA ASN A 409 24.53 -33.32 6.08
C ASN A 409 23.21 -33.58 6.82
N TYR A 410 22.32 -34.33 6.19
CA TYR A 410 21.35 -35.21 6.81
C TYR A 410 20.64 -36.03 5.73
N GLN A 411 21.18 -37.15 5.37
CA GLN A 411 20.45 -38.25 4.74
C GLN A 411 19.59 -38.93 5.80
N LEU A 412 18.26 -38.84 5.66
CA LEU A 412 17.35 -39.75 6.35
C LEU A 412 16.86 -40.80 5.35
N PRO A 413 16.77 -42.07 5.75
CA PRO A 413 16.39 -43.15 4.85
C PRO A 413 14.91 -43.04 4.47
N ILE A 414 14.64 -43.26 3.18
CA ILE A 414 13.29 -43.40 2.63
C ILE A 414 12.76 -44.76 3.11
N THR A 415 11.95 -44.75 4.14
CA THR A 415 11.08 -45.88 4.45
C THR A 415 9.66 -45.49 4.06
N ASN A 416 9.11 -46.24 3.12
CA ASN A 416 7.70 -46.23 2.74
C ASN A 416 6.84 -46.56 3.97
N TYR A 417 6.21 -45.53 4.57
CA TYR A 417 5.08 -45.71 5.45
C TYR A 417 3.86 -45.05 4.82
N GLN A 418 3.04 -45.84 4.18
CA GLN A 418 1.64 -45.53 3.92
C GLN A 418 0.93 -45.54 5.29
N LEU A 419 0.64 -44.41 5.85
CA LEU A 419 -0.35 -44.27 6.92
C LEU A 419 -1.75 -44.19 6.27
N PRO A 420 -2.75 -44.90 6.81
CA PRO A 420 -4.10 -44.78 6.33
C PRO A 420 -4.63 -43.39 6.67
N ILE A 421 -4.73 -42.55 5.68
CA ILE A 421 -5.48 -41.30 5.76
C ILE A 421 -6.95 -41.70 5.81
N GLN A 422 -7.58 -41.59 6.98
CA GLN A 422 -9.02 -41.52 6.99
C GLN A 422 -9.43 -40.31 6.15
N PRO A 423 -10.30 -40.46 5.15
CA PRO A 423 -10.77 -39.31 4.40
C PRO A 423 -11.71 -38.53 5.31
N SER A 424 -11.22 -37.45 5.91
CA SER A 424 -12.10 -36.38 6.34
C SER A 424 -12.79 -35.88 5.07
N ALA A 425 -14.10 -35.88 5.10
CA ALA A 425 -15.03 -35.70 4.01
C ALA A 425 -14.89 -34.35 3.26
N PHE A 426 -13.85 -34.15 2.49
CA PHE A 426 -13.71 -33.11 1.47
C PHE A 426 -12.47 -33.39 0.60
N SER A 427 -12.45 -34.54 -0.09
CA SER A 427 -11.57 -34.66 -1.25
C SER A 427 -12.36 -34.16 -2.46
N LEU A 428 -12.19 -32.95 -2.89
CA LEU A 428 -12.51 -32.56 -4.26
C LEU A 428 -11.63 -33.43 -5.17
N GLN A 429 -12.23 -34.39 -5.84
CA GLN A 429 -11.54 -35.20 -6.84
C GLN A 429 -11.11 -34.28 -8.00
N PRO A 430 -9.87 -34.38 -8.52
CA PRO A 430 -9.40 -33.52 -9.62
C PRO A 430 -10.15 -33.70 -10.96
N SER A 431 -11.14 -34.55 -11.01
CA SER A 431 -11.87 -34.95 -12.24
C SER A 431 -13.32 -34.48 -12.27
N GLU A 432 -13.82 -33.68 -11.33
CA GLU A 432 -15.17 -33.15 -11.47
C GLU A 432 -15.25 -32.21 -12.65
N MET A 433 -15.97 -32.64 -13.68
CA MET A 433 -16.28 -31.84 -14.85
C MET A 433 -17.03 -30.58 -14.42
N ARG A 434 -16.42 -29.40 -14.65
CA ARG A 434 -17.05 -28.13 -14.34
C ARG A 434 -18.00 -27.75 -15.47
N CYS A 435 -19.25 -27.53 -15.12
CA CYS A 435 -20.26 -27.12 -16.07
C CYS A 435 -19.97 -25.70 -16.60
N ALA A 436 -20.34 -25.47 -17.84
CA ALA A 436 -20.39 -24.15 -18.47
C ALA A 436 -21.83 -23.62 -18.48
N GLY A 437 -22.03 -22.41 -18.92
CA GLY A 437 -23.33 -21.75 -18.99
C GLY A 437 -23.93 -21.56 -17.59
N CYS A 438 -25.22 -21.79 -17.44
CA CYS A 438 -25.92 -21.61 -16.16
C CYS A 438 -25.40 -22.53 -15.04
N GLY A 439 -24.71 -23.60 -15.34
CA GLY A 439 -24.11 -24.52 -14.37
C GLY A 439 -22.81 -23.95 -13.74
N SER A 440 -22.27 -22.83 -14.21
CA SER A 440 -21.10 -22.16 -13.63
C SER A 440 -21.45 -21.07 -12.61
N LYS A 441 -22.74 -20.89 -12.29
CA LYS A 441 -23.18 -19.90 -11.28
C LYS A 441 -22.61 -20.23 -9.91
N VAL A 442 -22.27 -19.20 -9.13
CA VAL A 442 -22.05 -19.32 -7.69
C VAL A 442 -23.33 -19.90 -7.05
N SER A 443 -23.20 -20.83 -6.11
CA SER A 443 -24.38 -21.50 -5.53
C SER A 443 -25.34 -20.50 -4.89
N SER A 444 -26.64 -20.76 -4.96
CA SER A 444 -27.67 -19.86 -4.41
C SER A 444 -27.51 -19.64 -2.91
N SER A 445 -27.08 -20.67 -2.15
CA SER A 445 -26.84 -20.58 -0.71
C SER A 445 -25.68 -19.65 -0.37
N VAL A 446 -24.59 -19.66 -1.16
CA VAL A 446 -23.48 -18.71 -1.00
C VAL A 446 -23.94 -17.30 -1.29
N LEU A 447 -24.62 -17.10 -2.40
CA LEU A 447 -25.12 -15.78 -2.79
C LEU A 447 -26.08 -15.20 -1.75
N GLU A 448 -27.01 -16.02 -1.24
CA GLU A 448 -27.94 -15.61 -0.19
C GLU A 448 -27.22 -15.17 1.09
N ARG A 449 -26.23 -15.93 1.57
CA ARG A 449 -25.44 -15.55 2.75
C ARG A 449 -24.67 -14.27 2.53
N VAL A 450 -24.07 -14.07 1.36
CA VAL A 450 -23.36 -12.82 1.03
C VAL A 450 -24.32 -11.64 1.02
N LEU A 451 -25.48 -11.76 0.38
CA LEU A 451 -26.49 -10.70 0.34
C LEU A 451 -27.03 -10.36 1.73
N GLN A 452 -27.23 -11.36 2.60
CA GLN A 452 -27.62 -11.14 3.99
C GLN A 452 -26.53 -10.37 4.78
N ARG A 453 -25.27 -10.76 4.64
CA ARG A 453 -24.13 -10.06 5.27
C ARG A 453 -24.02 -8.61 4.80
N ILE A 454 -24.24 -8.39 3.51
CA ILE A 454 -24.21 -7.05 2.92
C ILE A 454 -25.31 -6.18 3.49
N LYS A 455 -26.56 -6.67 3.56
CA LYS A 455 -27.70 -5.93 4.09
C LYS A 455 -27.48 -5.40 5.52
N GLN A 456 -26.79 -6.15 6.37
CA GLN A 456 -26.51 -5.74 7.75
C GLN A 456 -25.64 -4.49 7.88
N GLY A 457 -24.83 -4.13 6.85
CA GLY A 457 -23.94 -2.96 6.82
C GLY A 457 -24.39 -1.84 5.90
N GLN A 458 -25.56 -1.95 5.26
CA GLN A 458 -26.03 -0.97 4.28
C GLN A 458 -26.87 0.15 4.92
N PRO A 459 -26.81 1.39 4.35
CA PRO A 459 -27.82 2.40 4.64
C PRO A 459 -29.21 1.86 4.31
N ASN A 460 -30.22 2.24 5.09
CA ASN A 460 -31.59 1.89 4.75
C ASN A 460 -32.02 2.67 3.48
N TYR A 461 -32.29 1.94 2.40
CA TYR A 461 -32.78 2.53 1.14
C TYR A 461 -34.31 2.63 1.07
N ASP A 462 -35.04 2.49 2.21
CA ASP A 462 -36.51 2.59 2.25
C ASP A 462 -37.07 3.88 1.65
N ASP A 463 -36.23 4.95 1.61
CA ASP A 463 -36.60 6.23 0.98
C ASP A 463 -36.46 6.25 -0.57
N ARG A 464 -35.88 5.22 -1.17
CA ARG A 464 -35.66 5.16 -2.64
C ARG A 464 -36.89 4.60 -3.36
N LYS A 465 -37.97 5.43 -3.42
CA LYS A 465 -39.24 5.08 -4.05
C LYS A 465 -39.14 4.86 -5.57
N ASP A 466 -38.05 5.27 -6.19
CA ASP A 466 -37.75 5.04 -7.59
C ASP A 466 -37.25 3.59 -7.86
N ILE A 467 -36.86 2.85 -6.84
CA ILE A 467 -36.54 1.41 -6.97
C ILE A 467 -37.83 0.62 -6.67
N VAL A 468 -38.50 0.14 -7.72
CA VAL A 468 -39.75 -0.60 -7.59
C VAL A 468 -39.51 -2.08 -7.27
N ILE A 469 -38.49 -2.69 -7.91
CA ILE A 469 -38.01 -4.05 -7.66
C ILE A 469 -36.47 -4.01 -7.57
N GLY A 470 -35.90 -4.54 -6.50
CA GLY A 470 -34.47 -4.59 -6.24
C GLY A 470 -34.09 -5.79 -5.39
N LEU A 471 -32.97 -5.71 -4.67
CA LEU A 471 -32.46 -6.85 -3.85
C LEU A 471 -33.29 -7.16 -2.60
N ASP A 472 -34.19 -6.28 -2.16
CA ASP A 472 -35.01 -6.51 -0.98
C ASP A 472 -36.12 -7.50 -1.23
N VAL A 473 -36.77 -7.40 -2.37
CA VAL A 473 -37.77 -8.36 -2.87
C VAL A 473 -37.37 -8.70 -4.31
N PRO A 474 -36.41 -9.61 -4.50
CA PRO A 474 -35.86 -9.89 -5.83
C PRO A 474 -36.88 -10.62 -6.72
N ASP A 475 -36.86 -10.24 -8.00
CA ASP A 475 -37.62 -10.87 -9.06
C ASP A 475 -36.64 -11.19 -10.23
N ASP A 476 -37.15 -11.64 -11.37
CA ASP A 476 -36.36 -11.95 -12.55
C ASP A 476 -35.52 -10.76 -13.05
N ALA A 477 -35.99 -9.53 -12.82
CA ALA A 477 -35.30 -8.29 -13.16
C ALA A 477 -35.56 -7.20 -12.13
N ALA A 478 -34.61 -6.27 -12.01
CA ALA A 478 -34.82 -5.04 -11.25
C ALA A 478 -35.71 -4.07 -12.05
N VAL A 479 -36.55 -3.31 -11.35
CA VAL A 479 -37.43 -2.30 -11.96
C VAL A 479 -37.19 -0.95 -11.30
N VAL A 480 -36.85 0.05 -12.11
CA VAL A 480 -36.58 1.41 -11.64
C VAL A 480 -37.47 2.41 -12.36
N GLN A 481 -37.98 3.40 -11.63
CA GLN A 481 -38.82 4.45 -12.18
C GLN A 481 -37.97 5.62 -12.68
N VAL A 482 -38.22 6.10 -13.89
CA VAL A 482 -37.56 7.26 -14.48
C VAL A 482 -38.48 8.49 -14.33
N PRO A 483 -38.01 9.59 -13.68
CA PRO A 483 -38.78 10.80 -13.57
C PRO A 483 -39.09 11.41 -14.94
N ALA A 484 -40.28 12.02 -15.06
CA ALA A 484 -40.66 12.69 -16.30
C ALA A 484 -39.67 13.80 -16.70
N GLY A 485 -39.34 13.90 -18.00
CA GLY A 485 -38.42 14.93 -18.53
C GLY A 485 -36.92 14.61 -18.33
N GLN A 486 -36.55 13.46 -17.76
CA GLN A 486 -35.15 13.04 -17.67
C GLN A 486 -34.81 11.97 -18.74
N LEU A 487 -33.53 11.95 -19.13
CA LEU A 487 -32.95 10.90 -19.97
C LEU A 487 -32.23 9.90 -19.07
N VAL A 488 -32.21 8.63 -19.49
CA VAL A 488 -31.45 7.58 -18.90
C VAL A 488 -30.12 7.41 -19.63
N VAL A 489 -29.03 7.42 -18.89
CA VAL A 489 -27.69 7.07 -19.37
C VAL A 489 -27.39 5.65 -18.93
N HIS A 490 -27.01 4.76 -19.87
CA HIS A 490 -26.62 3.39 -19.60
C HIS A 490 -25.15 3.20 -19.93
N THR A 491 -24.44 2.51 -19.06
CA THR A 491 -23.08 2.06 -19.34
C THR A 491 -22.84 0.68 -18.72
N ILE A 492 -21.82 -0.01 -19.21
CA ILE A 492 -21.33 -1.28 -18.65
C ILE A 492 -19.82 -1.39 -18.87
N ASP A 493 -19.10 -1.67 -17.79
CA ASP A 493 -17.70 -2.04 -17.82
C ASP A 493 -17.46 -3.31 -17.00
N TYR A 494 -16.57 -4.16 -17.50
CA TYR A 494 -16.22 -5.43 -16.86
C TYR A 494 -14.78 -5.79 -17.22
N PHE A 495 -13.94 -6.07 -16.23
CA PHE A 495 -12.53 -6.39 -16.45
C PHE A 495 -11.97 -7.34 -15.39
N ARG A 496 -10.83 -7.97 -15.71
CA ARG A 496 -10.10 -8.84 -14.80
C ARG A 496 -9.39 -8.03 -13.74
N SER A 497 -9.24 -8.61 -12.55
CA SER A 497 -8.55 -7.96 -11.45
C SER A 497 -7.10 -7.66 -11.80
N LEU A 498 -6.70 -6.42 -11.56
CA LEU A 498 -5.32 -5.94 -11.70
C LEU A 498 -4.56 -5.94 -10.37
N ILE A 499 -5.27 -6.17 -9.26
CA ILE A 499 -4.72 -6.23 -7.90
C ILE A 499 -5.26 -7.44 -7.16
N ASN A 500 -4.51 -7.93 -6.17
CA ASN A 500 -4.87 -9.12 -5.39
C ASN A 500 -5.65 -8.76 -4.10
N ASP A 501 -6.45 -7.69 -4.12
CA ASP A 501 -7.29 -7.25 -3.02
C ASP A 501 -8.73 -7.09 -3.51
N PRO A 502 -9.65 -8.04 -3.22
CA PRO A 502 -11.01 -7.97 -3.73
C PRO A 502 -11.78 -6.74 -3.27
N PHE A 503 -11.57 -6.26 -2.04
CA PHE A 503 -12.27 -5.09 -1.51
C PHE A 503 -11.84 -3.79 -2.23
N ILE A 504 -10.54 -3.61 -2.46
CA ILE A 504 -10.03 -2.47 -3.21
C ILE A 504 -10.38 -2.60 -4.70
N PHE A 505 -10.32 -3.81 -5.25
CA PHE A 505 -10.72 -4.05 -6.64
C PHE A 505 -12.20 -3.72 -6.88
N GLY A 506 -13.09 -4.08 -5.94
CA GLY A 506 -14.50 -3.70 -5.99
C GLY A 506 -14.72 -2.18 -6.01
N GLN A 507 -13.95 -1.43 -5.20
CA GLN A 507 -14.01 0.03 -5.19
C GLN A 507 -13.52 0.64 -6.51
N ILE A 508 -12.37 0.17 -7.04
CA ILE A 508 -11.81 0.64 -8.32
C ILE A 508 -12.80 0.38 -9.46
N SER A 509 -13.38 -0.83 -9.50
CA SER A 509 -14.33 -1.19 -10.55
C SER A 509 -15.59 -0.34 -10.50
N ALA A 510 -16.11 -0.05 -9.31
CA ALA A 510 -17.29 0.81 -9.17
C ALA A 510 -16.98 2.25 -9.58
N ASN A 511 -15.82 2.81 -9.19
CA ASN A 511 -15.39 4.14 -9.64
C ASN A 511 -15.22 4.20 -11.17
N HIS A 512 -14.65 3.15 -11.76
CA HIS A 512 -14.46 3.05 -13.21
C HIS A 512 -15.80 3.04 -13.95
N CYS A 513 -16.73 2.15 -13.56
CA CYS A 513 -18.03 2.05 -14.18
C CYS A 513 -18.92 3.30 -14.01
N LEU A 514 -18.83 3.99 -12.88
CA LEU A 514 -19.56 5.23 -12.63
C LEU A 514 -18.95 6.44 -13.35
N SER A 515 -17.71 6.33 -13.81
CA SER A 515 -17.00 7.44 -14.48
C SER A 515 -17.69 7.91 -15.75
N ASP A 516 -18.22 6.99 -16.57
CA ASP A 516 -18.99 7.31 -17.74
C ASP A 516 -20.24 8.15 -17.41
N ILE A 517 -20.95 7.75 -16.33
CA ILE A 517 -22.13 8.50 -15.88
C ILE A 517 -21.76 9.93 -15.53
N PHE A 518 -20.66 10.12 -14.79
CA PHE A 518 -20.17 11.44 -14.41
C PHE A 518 -19.67 12.24 -15.62
N ALA A 519 -18.96 11.61 -16.57
CA ALA A 519 -18.46 12.25 -17.78
C ALA A 519 -19.61 12.79 -18.67
N MET A 520 -20.78 12.15 -18.61
CA MET A 520 -22.00 12.58 -19.29
C MET A 520 -22.80 13.64 -18.53
N GLY A 521 -22.33 14.11 -17.36
CA GLY A 521 -23.05 15.07 -16.51
C GLY A 521 -24.30 14.47 -15.85
N ALA A 522 -24.40 13.15 -15.81
CA ALA A 522 -25.53 12.42 -15.23
C ALA A 522 -25.28 12.11 -13.74
N THR A 523 -26.38 11.92 -13.01
CA THR A 523 -26.37 11.45 -11.63
C THR A 523 -26.65 9.94 -11.60
N PRO A 524 -25.80 9.11 -10.96
CA PRO A 524 -26.06 7.70 -10.85
C PRO A 524 -27.41 7.39 -10.21
N GLN A 525 -28.15 6.41 -10.74
CA GLN A 525 -29.45 5.98 -10.21
C GLN A 525 -29.38 4.59 -9.58
N SER A 526 -28.81 3.61 -10.28
CA SER A 526 -28.75 2.22 -9.85
C SER A 526 -27.64 1.45 -10.56
N ALA A 527 -27.24 0.28 -10.01
CA ALA A 527 -26.24 -0.58 -10.61
C ALA A 527 -26.64 -2.06 -10.52
N LEU A 528 -26.18 -2.83 -11.51
CA LEU A 528 -26.21 -4.30 -11.55
C LEU A 528 -24.78 -4.81 -11.55
N ALA A 529 -24.47 -5.80 -10.68
CA ALA A 529 -23.13 -6.36 -10.58
C ALA A 529 -22.94 -7.59 -11.49
N ILE A 530 -21.77 -7.69 -12.12
CA ILE A 530 -21.32 -8.89 -12.82
C ILE A 530 -20.00 -9.33 -12.17
N ALA A 531 -19.99 -10.54 -11.56
CA ALA A 531 -18.83 -11.04 -10.84
C ALA A 531 -18.43 -12.43 -11.31
N THR A 532 -17.15 -12.65 -11.57
CA THR A 532 -16.54 -13.97 -11.74
C THR A 532 -15.58 -14.23 -10.59
N ILE A 533 -15.85 -15.27 -9.79
CA ILE A 533 -15.10 -15.61 -8.59
C ILE A 533 -14.18 -16.80 -8.87
N PRO A 534 -12.90 -16.76 -8.46
CA PRO A 534 -11.99 -17.88 -8.62
C PRO A 534 -12.48 -19.14 -7.90
N TYR A 535 -12.22 -20.28 -8.52
CA TYR A 535 -12.56 -21.59 -7.97
C TYR A 535 -11.98 -21.81 -6.57
N ALA A 536 -12.83 -22.11 -5.59
CA ALA A 536 -12.45 -22.33 -4.21
C ALA A 536 -13.51 -23.20 -3.49
N LEU A 537 -13.25 -23.57 -2.23
CA LEU A 537 -14.29 -24.10 -1.36
C LEU A 537 -15.37 -23.03 -1.12
N GLU A 538 -16.58 -23.45 -0.95
CA GLU A 538 -17.76 -22.59 -0.77
C GLU A 538 -17.55 -21.43 0.23
N PRO A 539 -16.97 -21.62 1.44
CA PRO A 539 -16.71 -20.52 2.36
C PRO A 539 -15.69 -19.51 1.82
N LYS A 540 -14.77 -19.95 0.95
CA LYS A 540 -13.73 -19.09 0.35
C LYS A 540 -14.28 -18.28 -0.83
N VAL A 541 -15.21 -18.86 -1.59
CA VAL A 541 -16.01 -18.14 -2.60
C VAL A 541 -16.85 -17.07 -1.94
N GLU A 542 -17.57 -17.43 -0.85
CA GLU A 542 -18.37 -16.49 -0.04
C GLU A 542 -17.55 -15.30 0.44
N GLU A 543 -16.37 -15.55 1.06
CA GLU A 543 -15.52 -14.49 1.58
C GLU A 543 -15.00 -13.56 0.47
N THR A 544 -14.57 -14.12 -0.66
CA THR A 544 -14.08 -13.34 -1.81
C THR A 544 -15.18 -12.45 -2.39
N LEU A 545 -16.38 -13.03 -2.60
CA LEU A 545 -17.54 -12.29 -3.11
C LEU A 545 -18.00 -11.21 -2.12
N TYR A 546 -18.00 -11.51 -0.83
CA TYR A 546 -18.36 -10.54 0.21
C TYR A 546 -17.40 -9.33 0.25
N GLN A 547 -16.09 -9.55 0.23
CA GLN A 547 -15.09 -8.47 0.19
C GLN A 547 -15.25 -7.64 -1.09
N LEU A 548 -15.42 -8.29 -2.24
CA LEU A 548 -15.56 -7.63 -3.54
C LEU A 548 -16.80 -6.72 -3.59
N LEU A 549 -17.97 -7.27 -3.24
CA LEU A 549 -19.22 -6.50 -3.23
C LEU A 549 -19.22 -5.41 -2.16
N SER A 550 -18.66 -5.67 -0.99
CA SER A 550 -18.51 -4.64 0.06
C SER A 550 -17.68 -3.46 -0.42
N GLY A 551 -16.61 -3.72 -1.22
CA GLY A 551 -15.82 -2.66 -1.84
C GLY A 551 -16.63 -1.84 -2.84
N ALA A 552 -17.35 -2.50 -3.75
CA ALA A 552 -18.20 -1.83 -4.74
C ALA A 552 -19.30 -1.01 -4.07
N LEU A 553 -19.96 -1.57 -3.07
CA LEU A 553 -21.04 -0.93 -2.33
C LEU A 553 -20.58 0.32 -1.56
N LYS A 554 -19.36 0.33 -1.04
CA LYS A 554 -18.79 1.55 -0.42
C LYS A 554 -18.80 2.73 -1.38
N VAL A 555 -18.45 2.50 -2.65
CA VAL A 555 -18.45 3.54 -3.70
C VAL A 555 -19.87 3.85 -4.18
N LEU A 556 -20.67 2.83 -4.41
CA LEU A 556 -22.07 2.98 -4.84
C LEU A 556 -22.90 3.77 -3.81
N ASN A 557 -22.69 3.51 -2.51
CA ASN A 557 -23.35 4.26 -1.43
C ASN A 557 -22.95 5.74 -1.42
N GLN A 558 -21.67 6.04 -1.63
CA GLN A 558 -21.20 7.42 -1.75
C GLN A 558 -21.82 8.13 -2.97
N ALA A 559 -22.04 7.39 -4.07
CA ALA A 559 -22.69 7.87 -5.28
C ALA A 559 -24.24 7.83 -5.20
N GLN A 560 -24.81 7.34 -4.09
CA GLN A 560 -26.25 7.14 -3.91
C GLN A 560 -26.90 6.27 -4.99
N ALA A 561 -26.15 5.30 -5.54
CA ALA A 561 -26.59 4.38 -6.58
C ALA A 561 -26.73 2.96 -5.99
N PRO A 562 -27.91 2.54 -5.49
CA PRO A 562 -28.08 1.22 -4.92
C PRO A 562 -27.76 0.12 -5.93
N LEU A 563 -27.18 -0.97 -5.42
CA LEU A 563 -27.06 -2.23 -6.14
C LEU A 563 -28.43 -2.89 -6.15
N VAL A 564 -29.02 -3.08 -7.33
CA VAL A 564 -30.40 -3.58 -7.48
C VAL A 564 -30.47 -5.01 -8.00
N GLY A 565 -29.32 -5.61 -8.37
CA GLY A 565 -29.26 -6.99 -8.87
C GLY A 565 -27.90 -7.32 -9.42
N GLY A 566 -27.83 -8.43 -10.16
CA GLY A 566 -26.58 -8.81 -10.83
C GLY A 566 -26.49 -10.28 -11.19
N HIS A 567 -25.27 -10.69 -11.59
CA HIS A 567 -24.97 -12.07 -11.98
C HIS A 567 -23.63 -12.50 -11.42
N THR A 568 -23.52 -13.73 -10.92
CA THR A 568 -22.29 -14.29 -10.36
C THR A 568 -21.96 -15.62 -11.02
N THR A 569 -20.68 -15.80 -11.37
CA THR A 569 -20.17 -17.07 -11.92
C THR A 569 -18.87 -17.46 -11.22
N GLU A 570 -18.50 -18.73 -11.30
CA GLU A 570 -17.15 -19.18 -10.96
C GLU A 570 -16.27 -19.22 -12.23
N GLY A 571 -14.99 -18.92 -12.10
CA GLY A 571 -14.04 -18.92 -13.20
C GLY A 571 -12.59 -19.08 -12.76
N ALA A 572 -11.65 -18.93 -13.69
CA ALA A 572 -10.23 -19.10 -13.40
C ALA A 572 -9.62 -17.89 -12.69
N GLU A 573 -10.15 -16.69 -12.94
CA GLU A 573 -9.61 -15.42 -12.46
C GLU A 573 -10.73 -14.54 -11.91
N LEU A 574 -10.39 -13.74 -10.88
CA LEU A 574 -11.32 -12.74 -10.35
C LEU A 574 -11.57 -11.67 -11.42
N SER A 575 -12.84 -11.47 -11.75
CA SER A 575 -13.27 -10.38 -12.65
C SER A 575 -14.53 -9.75 -12.09
N PHE A 576 -14.68 -8.45 -12.31
CA PHE A 576 -15.82 -7.69 -11.79
C PHE A 576 -16.13 -6.50 -12.66
N GLY A 577 -17.38 -6.11 -12.68
CA GLY A 577 -17.87 -4.90 -13.29
C GLY A 577 -19.30 -4.61 -12.92
N LEU A 578 -19.79 -3.47 -13.38
CA LEU A 578 -21.15 -3.00 -13.15
C LEU A 578 -21.79 -2.57 -14.45
N SER A 579 -23.08 -2.87 -14.61
CA SER A 579 -23.95 -2.11 -15.50
C SER A 579 -24.59 -0.99 -14.66
N CYS A 580 -24.33 0.25 -15.01
CA CYS A 580 -24.78 1.43 -14.27
C CYS A 580 -25.84 2.21 -15.09
N ASN A 581 -26.84 2.69 -14.37
CA ASN A 581 -27.85 3.63 -14.89
C ASN A 581 -27.64 4.99 -14.21
N GLY A 582 -27.75 6.05 -15.00
CA GLY A 582 -27.76 7.43 -14.53
C GLY A 582 -28.92 8.23 -15.14
N LEU A 583 -29.27 9.32 -14.48
CA LEU A 583 -30.31 10.24 -14.90
C LEU A 583 -29.72 11.61 -15.19
N VAL A 584 -30.19 12.24 -16.27
CA VAL A 584 -29.75 13.58 -16.63
C VAL A 584 -30.88 14.38 -17.30
N HIS A 585 -30.97 15.68 -16.98
CA HIS A 585 -31.84 16.56 -17.74
C HIS A 585 -31.24 16.83 -19.14
N PRO A 586 -32.01 16.84 -20.23
CA PRO A 586 -31.50 17.03 -21.58
C PRO A 586 -30.55 18.23 -21.73
N ASP A 587 -30.85 19.34 -21.07
CA ASP A 587 -30.05 20.58 -21.13
C ASP A 587 -28.71 20.51 -20.38
N LYS A 588 -28.54 19.50 -19.50
CA LYS A 588 -27.31 19.29 -18.69
C LYS A 588 -26.43 18.18 -19.23
N LEU A 589 -26.88 17.51 -20.31
CA LEU A 589 -26.17 16.38 -20.88
C LEU A 589 -24.83 16.83 -21.49
N LEU A 590 -23.73 16.43 -20.90
CA LEU A 590 -22.39 16.55 -21.47
C LEU A 590 -22.16 15.48 -22.53
N ARG A 591 -21.34 15.80 -23.52
CA ARG A 591 -20.98 14.89 -24.62
C ARG A 591 -19.47 14.97 -24.86
N LYS A 592 -18.94 14.02 -25.62
CA LYS A 592 -17.54 14.10 -26.13
C LYS A 592 -17.40 15.26 -27.12
N GLY A 593 -18.43 15.52 -27.93
CA GLY A 593 -18.52 16.67 -28.85
C GLY A 593 -19.01 17.95 -28.16
N GLY A 594 -18.64 19.08 -28.72
CA GLY A 594 -19.02 20.41 -28.19
C GLY A 594 -17.82 21.31 -27.85
N MET A 595 -16.61 20.88 -28.25
CA MET A 595 -15.41 21.71 -28.15
C MET A 595 -15.57 22.96 -29.00
N ARG A 596 -15.06 24.07 -28.50
CA ARG A 596 -15.11 25.38 -29.16
C ARG A 596 -13.76 26.04 -29.17
N SER A 597 -13.50 26.90 -30.16
CA SER A 597 -12.34 27.80 -30.18
C SER A 597 -12.29 28.63 -28.89
N ASP A 598 -11.13 29.04 -28.48
CA ASP A 598 -10.85 29.80 -27.25
C ASP A 598 -11.14 29.06 -25.93
N GLN A 599 -11.23 27.73 -25.96
CA GLN A 599 -11.27 26.88 -24.77
C GLN A 599 -9.92 26.27 -24.46
N VAL A 600 -9.76 25.81 -23.23
CA VAL A 600 -8.62 25.04 -22.80
C VAL A 600 -9.03 23.63 -22.39
N LEU A 601 -8.10 22.70 -22.49
CA LEU A 601 -8.25 21.32 -22.02
C LEU A 601 -7.76 21.20 -20.59
N ILE A 602 -8.61 20.68 -19.70
CA ILE A 602 -8.27 20.34 -18.33
C ILE A 602 -8.29 18.82 -18.19
N LEU A 603 -7.24 18.28 -17.60
CA LEU A 603 -7.14 16.89 -17.15
C LEU A 603 -7.18 16.85 -15.63
N THR A 604 -8.06 16.01 -15.05
CA THR A 604 -8.32 16.02 -13.59
C THR A 604 -7.45 15.08 -12.78
N LYS A 605 -6.84 14.05 -13.38
CA LYS A 605 -5.93 13.11 -12.71
C LYS A 605 -4.68 12.86 -13.55
N ALA A 606 -3.60 12.44 -12.89
CA ALA A 606 -2.36 12.06 -13.56
C ALA A 606 -2.50 10.77 -14.37
N LEU A 607 -1.66 10.64 -15.42
CA LEU A 607 -1.56 9.44 -16.27
C LEU A 607 -0.46 8.50 -15.79
N GLY A 608 -0.55 7.21 -16.16
CA GLY A 608 0.50 6.23 -15.93
C GLY A 608 0.06 4.92 -15.30
N THR A 609 -1.25 4.70 -15.05
CA THR A 609 -1.72 3.45 -14.41
C THR A 609 -1.39 2.23 -15.26
N GLY A 610 -1.50 2.30 -16.59
CA GLY A 610 -1.23 1.17 -17.47
C GLY A 610 0.21 0.69 -17.42
N THR A 611 1.17 1.59 -17.55
CA THR A 611 2.60 1.24 -17.49
C THR A 611 3.01 0.77 -16.09
N LEU A 612 2.48 1.36 -15.00
CA LEU A 612 2.79 0.96 -13.63
C LEU A 612 2.30 -0.46 -13.32
N PHE A 613 1.08 -0.82 -13.72
CA PHE A 613 0.58 -2.19 -13.55
C PHE A 613 1.26 -3.18 -14.49
N ALA A 614 1.67 -2.77 -15.69
CA ALA A 614 2.52 -3.59 -16.55
C ALA A 614 3.89 -3.86 -15.89
N ALA A 615 4.46 -2.87 -15.22
CA ALA A 615 5.69 -3.03 -14.45
C ALA A 615 5.49 -3.92 -13.21
N GLN A 616 4.34 -3.83 -12.52
CA GLN A 616 3.98 -4.73 -11.43
C GLN A 616 3.92 -6.20 -11.88
N MET A 617 3.28 -6.48 -13.01
CA MET A 617 3.22 -7.84 -13.57
C MET A 617 4.62 -8.40 -13.86
N ARG A 618 5.59 -7.54 -14.16
CA ARG A 618 7.01 -7.88 -14.37
C ARG A 618 7.84 -7.80 -13.08
N ARG A 619 7.24 -7.44 -11.95
CA ARG A 619 7.91 -7.21 -10.65
C ARG A 619 9.00 -6.13 -10.72
N GLN A 620 8.74 -5.07 -11.49
CA GLN A 620 9.66 -3.93 -11.70
C GLN A 620 9.08 -2.60 -11.23
N ALA A 621 7.85 -2.58 -10.69
CA ALA A 621 7.27 -1.42 -10.03
C ALA A 621 7.65 -1.42 -8.55
N LYS A 622 7.88 -0.22 -7.98
CA LYS A 622 7.98 -0.04 -6.53
C LYS A 622 6.58 -0.05 -5.91
N GLY A 623 6.46 -0.56 -4.68
CA GLY A 623 5.20 -0.59 -3.95
C GLY A 623 4.58 0.79 -3.79
N SER A 624 5.37 1.83 -3.49
CA SER A 624 4.91 3.22 -3.37
C SER A 624 4.29 3.79 -4.66
N TRP A 625 4.83 3.42 -5.83
CA TRP A 625 4.26 3.83 -7.11
C TRP A 625 2.86 3.24 -7.33
N LEU A 626 2.70 1.98 -6.90
CA LEU A 626 1.40 1.30 -6.98
C LEU A 626 0.40 1.85 -5.97
N ASP A 627 0.86 2.26 -4.78
CA ASP A 627 0.00 2.93 -3.80
C ASP A 627 -0.57 4.24 -4.39
N ALA A 628 0.29 5.08 -4.97
CA ALA A 628 -0.14 6.32 -5.62
C ALA A 628 -1.11 6.07 -6.80
N ALA A 629 -0.85 5.01 -7.60
CA ALA A 629 -1.77 4.63 -8.69
C ALA A 629 -3.13 4.13 -8.15
N ILE A 630 -3.13 3.32 -7.09
CA ILE A 630 -4.34 2.83 -6.44
C ILE A 630 -5.13 3.99 -5.82
N GLU A 631 -4.48 4.92 -5.13
CA GLU A 631 -5.13 6.13 -4.59
C GLU A 631 -5.80 6.95 -5.68
N SER A 632 -5.13 7.16 -6.81
CA SER A 632 -5.71 7.83 -7.97
C SER A 632 -6.92 7.09 -8.54
N MET A 633 -6.88 5.76 -8.62
CA MET A 633 -8.00 4.94 -9.10
C MET A 633 -9.18 4.90 -8.12
N LEU A 634 -8.92 5.01 -6.83
CA LEU A 634 -9.95 5.07 -5.77
C LEU A 634 -10.65 6.43 -5.71
N MET A 635 -10.06 7.48 -6.28
CA MET A 635 -10.66 8.80 -6.35
C MET A 635 -11.82 8.80 -7.34
N SER A 636 -13.04 9.10 -6.88
CA SER A 636 -14.23 9.23 -7.72
C SER A 636 -14.10 10.42 -8.68
N ASN A 637 -14.72 10.35 -9.84
CA ASN A 637 -14.82 11.48 -10.76
C ASN A 637 -16.06 12.38 -10.51
N SER A 638 -16.89 12.07 -9.52
CA SER A 638 -18.15 12.77 -9.21
C SER A 638 -17.95 14.26 -8.94
N ALA A 639 -17.13 14.62 -7.95
CA ALA A 639 -16.91 16.01 -7.58
C ALA A 639 -16.18 16.78 -8.70
N ALA A 640 -15.29 16.11 -9.46
CA ALA A 640 -14.64 16.72 -10.61
C ALA A 640 -15.66 17.07 -11.72
N ALA A 641 -16.58 16.16 -12.04
CA ALA A 641 -17.61 16.42 -13.04
C ALA A 641 -18.51 17.60 -12.66
N THR A 642 -18.94 17.66 -11.40
CA THR A 642 -19.74 18.80 -10.89
C THR A 642 -18.96 20.12 -11.02
N CYS A 643 -17.70 20.14 -10.58
CA CYS A 643 -16.84 21.32 -10.69
C CYS A 643 -16.66 21.78 -12.15
N LEU A 644 -16.40 20.84 -13.07
CA LEU A 644 -16.24 21.14 -14.49
C LEU A 644 -17.53 21.76 -15.09
N ILE A 645 -18.70 21.20 -14.74
CA ILE A 645 -20.01 21.72 -15.19
C ILE A 645 -20.24 23.15 -14.66
N GLU A 646 -19.98 23.40 -13.38
CA GLU A 646 -20.13 24.72 -12.76
C GLU A 646 -19.24 25.79 -13.39
N HIS A 647 -18.07 25.37 -13.95
CA HIS A 647 -17.15 26.27 -14.66
C HIS A 647 -17.39 26.30 -16.18
N GLY A 648 -18.52 25.76 -16.66
CA GLY A 648 -18.95 25.87 -18.04
C GLY A 648 -18.31 24.90 -19.01
N ALA A 649 -18.04 23.65 -18.57
CA ALA A 649 -17.59 22.60 -19.48
C ALA A 649 -18.55 22.39 -20.64
N THR A 650 -18.03 22.31 -21.86
CA THR A 650 -18.86 22.12 -23.08
C THR A 650 -18.69 20.75 -23.70
N ALA A 651 -17.54 20.08 -23.44
CA ALA A 651 -17.26 18.71 -23.84
C ALA A 651 -16.51 18.01 -22.73
N CYS A 652 -16.79 16.72 -22.51
CA CYS A 652 -16.17 15.92 -21.48
C CYS A 652 -16.12 14.45 -21.90
N THR A 653 -15.07 13.76 -21.47
CA THR A 653 -14.93 12.32 -21.50
C THR A 653 -14.05 11.90 -20.33
N ASP A 654 -14.12 10.65 -19.88
CA ASP A 654 -13.11 10.08 -19.00
C ASP A 654 -11.97 9.44 -19.81
N ILE A 655 -10.80 9.35 -19.20
CA ILE A 655 -9.61 8.75 -19.83
C ILE A 655 -9.44 7.31 -19.34
N THR A 656 -9.65 6.37 -20.26
CA THR A 656 -9.61 4.93 -19.97
C THR A 656 -8.71 4.15 -20.94
N GLY A 657 -9.16 3.05 -21.50
CA GLY A 657 -8.39 2.09 -22.28
C GLY A 657 -7.67 2.65 -23.51
N PHE A 658 -8.20 3.69 -24.16
CA PHE A 658 -7.62 4.26 -25.37
C PHE A 658 -6.51 5.31 -25.10
N GLY A 659 -6.25 5.63 -23.82
CA GLY A 659 -5.28 6.65 -23.44
C GLY A 659 -5.72 8.07 -23.79
N LEU A 660 -4.90 9.05 -23.43
CA LEU A 660 -5.25 10.46 -23.61
C LEU A 660 -5.53 10.82 -25.09
N ILE A 661 -4.65 10.40 -26.01
CA ILE A 661 -4.79 10.74 -27.43
C ILE A 661 -6.02 10.06 -28.03
N GLY A 662 -6.29 8.79 -27.70
CA GLY A 662 -7.45 8.09 -28.23
C GLY A 662 -8.74 8.82 -27.88
N HIS A 663 -8.96 9.15 -26.61
CA HIS A 663 -10.16 9.89 -26.17
C HIS A 663 -10.21 11.33 -26.69
N LEU A 664 -9.07 12.01 -26.78
CA LEU A 664 -9.03 13.35 -27.39
C LEU A 664 -9.43 13.32 -28.88
N VAL A 665 -8.98 12.30 -29.63
CA VAL A 665 -9.39 12.10 -31.04
C VAL A 665 -10.92 11.94 -31.14
N GLU A 666 -11.52 11.14 -30.25
CA GLU A 666 -12.98 10.98 -30.20
C GLU A 666 -13.69 12.33 -29.94
N MET A 667 -13.18 13.14 -29.00
CA MET A 667 -13.73 14.48 -28.73
C MET A 667 -13.62 15.41 -29.94
N ILE A 668 -12.47 15.41 -30.61
CA ILE A 668 -12.24 16.25 -31.83
C ILE A 668 -13.16 15.79 -32.97
N GLN A 669 -13.27 14.48 -33.19
CA GLN A 669 -14.14 13.93 -34.27
C GLN A 669 -15.63 14.21 -34.02
N ALA A 670 -16.03 14.23 -32.74
CA ALA A 670 -17.41 14.60 -32.34
C ALA A 670 -17.65 16.12 -32.34
N SER A 671 -16.61 16.94 -32.51
CA SER A 671 -16.64 18.41 -32.58
C SER A 671 -16.30 18.85 -34.00
N PHE A 672 -16.94 19.89 -34.50
CA PHE A 672 -16.74 20.31 -35.87
C PHE A 672 -15.67 21.38 -36.04
N GLY A 673 -14.69 21.16 -36.93
CA GLY A 673 -13.72 22.17 -37.34
C GLY A 673 -12.71 22.59 -36.27
N ILE A 674 -12.34 21.67 -35.34
CA ILE A 674 -11.52 21.95 -34.19
C ILE A 674 -10.10 21.35 -34.35
N ALA A 675 -9.09 22.10 -33.91
CA ALA A 675 -7.71 21.68 -33.69
C ALA A 675 -7.33 21.88 -32.23
N VAL A 676 -6.35 21.08 -31.77
CA VAL A 676 -5.87 21.11 -30.37
C VAL A 676 -4.37 21.25 -30.34
N GLU A 677 -3.85 22.14 -29.49
CA GLU A 677 -2.45 22.19 -29.09
C GLU A 677 -2.30 21.61 -27.67
N LEU A 678 -1.59 20.49 -27.53
CA LEU A 678 -1.25 19.89 -26.26
C LEU A 678 0.11 20.38 -25.77
N LYS A 679 0.25 20.60 -24.47
CA LYS A 679 1.51 20.92 -23.79
C LYS A 679 2.04 19.66 -23.11
N LEU A 680 3.03 18.98 -23.70
CA LEU A 680 3.50 17.68 -23.24
C LEU A 680 4.02 17.71 -21.80
N GLU A 681 4.76 18.74 -21.44
CA GLU A 681 5.32 18.87 -20.08
C GLU A 681 4.29 19.30 -19.02
N ALA A 682 3.12 19.78 -19.43
CA ALA A 682 2.04 20.12 -18.52
C ALA A 682 1.19 18.91 -18.11
N ILE A 683 1.35 17.77 -18.79
CA ILE A 683 0.55 16.56 -18.50
C ILE A 683 1.04 15.96 -17.17
N PRO A 684 0.15 15.81 -16.18
CA PRO A 684 0.51 15.27 -14.90
C PRO A 684 0.78 13.76 -15.01
N VAL A 685 1.81 13.30 -14.31
CA VAL A 685 2.32 11.92 -14.40
C VAL A 685 2.43 11.31 -13.02
N LEU A 686 1.93 10.10 -12.87
CA LEU A 686 2.10 9.31 -11.65
C LEU A 686 3.58 9.01 -11.40
N GLU A 687 3.97 9.02 -10.14
CA GLU A 687 5.33 8.67 -9.73
C GLU A 687 5.73 7.30 -10.28
N GLY A 688 6.92 7.19 -10.86
CA GLY A 688 7.44 5.96 -11.45
C GLY A 688 6.98 5.67 -12.88
N ALA A 689 5.94 6.33 -13.40
CA ALA A 689 5.45 6.05 -14.75
C ALA A 689 6.46 6.48 -15.83
N LYS A 690 7.18 7.58 -15.65
CA LYS A 690 8.26 7.99 -16.59
C LYS A 690 9.39 6.96 -16.58
N GLU A 691 9.81 6.51 -15.44
CA GLU A 691 10.88 5.52 -15.25
C GLU A 691 10.52 4.17 -15.88
N THR A 692 9.25 3.74 -15.76
CA THR A 692 8.80 2.49 -16.37
C THR A 692 8.76 2.59 -17.88
N LEU A 693 8.27 3.69 -18.45
CA LEU A 693 8.27 3.95 -19.89
C LEU A 693 9.70 4.02 -20.46
N GLN A 694 10.62 4.69 -19.76
CA GLN A 694 12.05 4.75 -20.17
C GLN A 694 12.72 3.37 -20.20
N LYS A 695 12.27 2.43 -19.35
CA LYS A 695 12.69 1.02 -19.38
C LYS A 695 12.01 0.20 -20.48
N GLY A 696 11.18 0.81 -21.31
CA GLY A 696 10.42 0.12 -22.37
C GLY A 696 9.30 -0.78 -21.84
N ILE A 697 8.76 -0.45 -20.66
CA ILE A 697 7.65 -1.20 -20.06
C ILE A 697 6.35 -0.53 -20.47
N PHE A 698 5.58 -1.20 -21.31
CA PHE A 698 4.30 -0.75 -21.81
C PHE A 698 3.18 -1.74 -21.43
N SER A 699 1.96 -1.22 -21.28
CA SER A 699 0.77 -2.04 -21.24
C SER A 699 0.58 -2.80 -22.57
N SER A 700 -0.08 -3.94 -22.51
CA SER A 700 -0.36 -4.76 -23.72
C SER A 700 -1.20 -4.03 -24.76
N LEU A 701 -2.01 -3.05 -24.38
CA LEU A 701 -2.87 -2.26 -25.28
C LEU A 701 -2.13 -1.03 -25.87
N HIS A 702 -0.99 -0.64 -25.30
CA HIS A 702 -0.24 0.54 -25.75
C HIS A 702 0.14 0.51 -27.25
N PRO A 703 0.61 -0.62 -27.85
CA PRO A 703 0.94 -0.65 -29.29
C PRO A 703 -0.27 -0.36 -30.19
N GLU A 704 -1.46 -0.80 -29.81
CA GLU A 704 -2.70 -0.49 -30.55
C GLU A 704 -3.07 0.99 -30.39
N ASN A 705 -2.99 1.55 -29.19
CA ASN A 705 -3.26 2.95 -28.93
C ASN A 705 -2.29 3.87 -29.68
N LEU A 706 -1.02 3.45 -29.87
CA LEU A 706 -0.02 4.23 -30.61
C LEU A 706 -0.42 4.51 -32.06
N ARG A 707 -1.36 3.74 -32.64
CA ARG A 707 -1.91 4.01 -33.98
C ARG A 707 -2.60 5.39 -34.05
N ALA A 708 -3.07 5.91 -32.91
CA ALA A 708 -3.64 7.26 -32.85
C ALA A 708 -2.59 8.38 -33.05
N ALA A 709 -1.30 8.08 -33.03
CA ALA A 709 -0.23 9.04 -33.32
C ALA A 709 -0.35 9.67 -34.73
N ARG A 710 -1.01 9.01 -35.69
CA ARG A 710 -1.31 9.54 -37.02
C ARG A 710 -2.11 10.86 -37.01
N TYR A 711 -2.80 11.16 -35.92
CA TYR A 711 -3.56 12.39 -35.73
C TYR A 711 -2.71 13.54 -35.18
N ILE A 712 -1.41 13.33 -34.91
CA ILE A 712 -0.46 14.34 -34.43
C ILE A 712 0.29 14.94 -35.62
N ALA A 713 0.13 16.25 -35.82
CA ALA A 713 0.68 16.94 -36.97
C ALA A 713 2.20 17.06 -36.98
N ASN A 714 2.82 17.16 -35.80
CA ASN A 714 4.27 17.36 -35.64
C ASN A 714 4.96 16.14 -35.01
N LEU A 715 4.51 14.92 -35.37
CA LEU A 715 4.96 13.66 -34.80
C LEU A 715 6.50 13.53 -34.80
N ASP A 716 7.16 13.88 -35.94
CA ASP A 716 8.62 13.78 -36.10
C ASP A 716 9.42 14.62 -35.10
N ARG A 717 8.81 15.65 -34.51
CA ARG A 717 9.46 16.54 -33.53
C ARG A 717 9.27 16.12 -32.10
N VAL A 718 8.27 15.27 -31.81
CA VAL A 718 7.85 14.95 -30.44
C VAL A 718 7.95 13.48 -30.10
N SER A 719 8.05 12.58 -31.08
CA SER A 719 8.10 11.13 -30.86
C SER A 719 9.27 10.66 -30.00
N ASP A 720 10.41 11.37 -30.04
CA ASP A 720 11.60 11.02 -29.26
C ASP A 720 11.60 11.55 -27.82
N ARG A 721 10.53 12.25 -27.42
CA ARG A 721 10.43 12.81 -26.06
C ARG A 721 10.10 11.72 -25.03
N PRO A 722 10.75 11.72 -23.86
CA PRO A 722 10.57 10.68 -22.84
C PRO A 722 9.12 10.50 -22.38
N ASN A 723 8.33 11.60 -22.39
CA ASN A 723 6.92 11.59 -21.95
C ASN A 723 5.95 11.26 -23.09
N PHE A 724 6.41 11.18 -24.35
CA PHE A 724 5.54 10.96 -25.51
C PHE A 724 4.74 9.65 -25.43
N PRO A 725 5.33 8.51 -25.04
CA PRO A 725 4.57 7.25 -24.92
C PRO A 725 3.43 7.29 -23.90
N LEU A 726 3.50 8.18 -22.89
CA LEU A 726 2.46 8.33 -21.88
C LEU A 726 1.11 8.73 -22.48
N LEU A 727 1.12 9.45 -23.60
CA LEU A 727 -0.09 9.90 -24.31
C LEU A 727 -0.98 8.74 -24.76
N PHE A 728 -0.42 7.56 -24.91
CA PHE A 728 -1.07 6.34 -25.40
C PHE A 728 -1.24 5.28 -24.32
N ASP A 729 -0.80 5.58 -23.08
CA ASP A 729 -0.90 4.64 -21.97
C ASP A 729 -2.37 4.47 -21.55
N PRO A 730 -2.92 3.23 -21.58
CA PRO A 730 -4.27 2.98 -21.13
C PRO A 730 -4.40 3.28 -19.64
N GLN A 731 -5.53 3.87 -19.25
CA GLN A 731 -5.80 4.16 -17.84
C GLN A 731 -6.92 3.26 -17.32
N THR A 732 -6.85 2.89 -16.04
CA THR A 732 -7.96 2.27 -15.30
C THR A 732 -8.44 3.28 -14.28
N SER A 733 -9.73 3.59 -14.25
CA SER A 733 -10.35 4.62 -13.40
C SER A 733 -9.59 5.96 -13.49
N GLY A 734 -9.29 6.38 -14.71
CA GLY A 734 -8.58 7.64 -15.00
C GLY A 734 -9.40 8.87 -14.67
N GLY A 735 -8.81 10.03 -14.95
CA GLY A 735 -9.48 11.33 -14.75
C GLY A 735 -10.40 11.72 -15.90
N LEU A 736 -11.09 12.84 -15.72
CA LEU A 736 -11.87 13.48 -16.77
C LEU A 736 -10.98 14.39 -17.62
N LEU A 737 -11.24 14.39 -18.92
CA LEU A 737 -10.75 15.36 -19.88
C LEU A 737 -11.92 16.24 -20.32
N ALA A 738 -11.83 17.53 -20.06
CA ALA A 738 -12.91 18.45 -20.38
C ALA A 738 -12.39 19.74 -21.03
N THR A 739 -13.25 20.39 -21.82
CA THR A 739 -12.99 21.73 -22.35
C THR A 739 -13.74 22.78 -21.56
N ILE A 740 -13.00 23.80 -21.13
CA ILE A 740 -13.49 24.91 -20.30
C ILE A 740 -13.19 26.24 -20.99
N PRO A 741 -14.08 27.25 -20.93
CA PRO A 741 -13.75 28.60 -21.40
C PRO A 741 -12.44 29.10 -20.75
N ALA A 742 -11.51 29.65 -21.53
CA ALA A 742 -10.20 30.06 -21.05
C ALA A 742 -10.26 31.01 -19.83
N ALA A 743 -11.29 31.91 -19.80
CA ALA A 743 -11.50 32.82 -18.68
C ALA A 743 -11.84 32.15 -17.36
N GLN A 744 -12.39 30.92 -17.37
CA GLN A 744 -12.77 30.15 -16.17
C GLN A 744 -11.70 29.11 -15.76
N ALA A 745 -10.71 28.86 -16.61
CA ALA A 745 -9.81 27.73 -16.47
C ALA A 745 -9.00 27.73 -15.17
N SER A 746 -8.41 28.86 -14.79
CA SER A 746 -7.63 28.98 -13.55
C SER A 746 -8.49 28.80 -12.30
N ALA A 747 -9.70 29.37 -12.29
CA ALA A 747 -10.65 29.19 -11.19
C ALA A 747 -11.08 27.71 -11.07
N CYS A 748 -11.37 27.06 -12.20
CA CYS A 748 -11.72 25.64 -12.25
C CYS A 748 -10.60 24.74 -11.69
N VAL A 749 -9.35 24.94 -12.12
CA VAL A 749 -8.21 24.16 -11.61
C VAL A 749 -8.03 24.37 -10.10
N ASN A 750 -8.10 25.61 -9.61
CA ASN A 750 -8.00 25.89 -8.16
C ASN A 750 -9.12 25.19 -7.38
N SER A 751 -10.36 25.21 -7.89
CA SER A 751 -11.51 24.53 -7.28
C SER A 751 -11.30 23.01 -7.26
N LEU A 752 -10.84 22.41 -8.37
CA LEU A 752 -10.51 20.98 -8.45
C LEU A 752 -9.44 20.60 -7.44
N GLN A 753 -8.36 21.39 -7.33
CA GLN A 753 -7.29 21.12 -6.36
C GLN A 753 -7.77 21.23 -4.92
N ALA A 754 -8.64 22.19 -4.61
CA ALA A 754 -9.27 22.32 -3.29
C ALA A 754 -10.21 21.15 -2.96
N LEU A 755 -10.81 20.51 -3.96
CA LEU A 755 -11.61 19.29 -3.84
C LEU A 755 -10.78 18.01 -3.74
N GLY A 756 -9.43 18.11 -3.72
CA GLY A 756 -8.51 16.98 -3.57
C GLY A 756 -7.91 16.47 -4.89
N TYR A 757 -8.31 16.98 -6.05
CA TYR A 757 -7.69 16.63 -7.34
C TYR A 757 -6.40 17.41 -7.54
N SER A 758 -5.43 17.20 -6.68
CA SER A 758 -4.18 17.97 -6.59
C SER A 758 -3.36 17.98 -7.89
N GLN A 759 -3.57 16.98 -8.76
CA GLN A 759 -2.88 16.83 -10.05
C GLN A 759 -3.64 17.49 -11.22
N SER A 760 -4.80 18.12 -10.96
CA SER A 760 -5.57 18.79 -12.01
C SER A 760 -4.79 19.95 -12.63
N CYS A 761 -4.79 20.01 -13.96
CA CYS A 761 -4.07 21.07 -14.67
C CYS A 761 -4.61 21.31 -16.08
N ILE A 762 -4.23 22.46 -16.66
CA ILE A 762 -4.47 22.81 -18.04
C ILE A 762 -3.40 22.15 -18.91
N ILE A 763 -3.79 21.22 -19.78
CA ILE A 763 -2.88 20.45 -20.63
C ILE A 763 -2.83 20.91 -22.09
N GLY A 764 -3.68 21.86 -22.50
CA GLY A 764 -3.71 22.32 -23.88
C GLY A 764 -4.76 23.38 -24.14
N SER A 765 -4.85 23.81 -25.41
CA SER A 765 -5.80 24.78 -25.88
C SER A 765 -6.50 24.33 -27.18
N VAL A 766 -7.71 24.80 -27.38
CA VAL A 766 -8.57 24.50 -28.53
C VAL A 766 -8.58 25.70 -29.45
N SER A 767 -8.47 25.47 -30.76
CA SER A 767 -8.54 26.47 -31.81
C SER A 767 -9.34 25.97 -32.99
N ASP A 768 -9.69 26.85 -33.88
CA ASP A 768 -10.31 26.47 -35.17
C ASP A 768 -9.28 25.74 -36.04
N LEU A 769 -9.69 24.66 -36.69
CA LEU A 769 -8.87 23.97 -37.67
C LEU A 769 -8.67 24.88 -38.89
N PRO A 770 -7.41 25.17 -39.28
CA PRO A 770 -7.16 25.98 -40.48
C PRO A 770 -7.74 25.30 -41.74
N ILE A 771 -8.85 25.81 -42.28
CA ILE A 771 -9.49 25.25 -43.45
C ILE A 771 -8.84 25.89 -44.70
N LYS A 772 -8.21 25.08 -45.55
CA LYS A 772 -7.89 25.49 -46.93
C LYS A 772 -9.17 25.34 -47.76
N ASP A 773 -9.47 26.35 -48.59
CA ASP A 773 -10.74 26.62 -49.29
C ASP A 773 -11.35 25.49 -50.16
N ASN A 774 -10.76 24.28 -50.22
CA ASN A 774 -11.24 23.18 -51.06
C ASN A 774 -11.34 21.82 -50.33
N THR A 775 -11.45 21.76 -49.01
CA THR A 775 -11.58 20.48 -48.32
C THR A 775 -13.06 20.06 -48.20
N THR A 776 -13.44 19.00 -48.93
CA THR A 776 -14.74 18.32 -48.76
C THR A 776 -14.80 17.61 -47.39
N LYS A 777 -16.04 17.37 -46.87
CA LYS A 777 -16.30 16.71 -45.60
C LYS A 777 -15.54 15.39 -45.45
N GLU A 778 -15.28 14.66 -46.52
CA GLU A 778 -14.59 13.38 -46.59
C GLU A 778 -13.06 13.50 -46.44
N LEU A 779 -12.44 14.59 -46.91
CA LEU A 779 -10.99 14.83 -46.76
C LEU A 779 -10.59 15.27 -45.34
N ARG A 780 -11.54 15.71 -44.52
CA ARG A 780 -11.29 16.18 -43.15
C ARG A 780 -10.91 15.08 -42.17
N HIS A 781 -11.27 13.81 -42.44
CA HIS A 781 -10.84 12.64 -41.67
C HIS A 781 -9.35 12.34 -41.80
N PHE A 782 -8.63 12.92 -42.74
CA PHE A 782 -7.20 12.74 -42.99
C PHE A 782 -6.32 13.87 -42.45
N LEU A 783 -6.90 14.89 -41.81
CA LEU A 783 -6.14 15.96 -41.18
C LEU A 783 -5.62 15.52 -39.80
N SER A 784 -4.40 15.91 -39.48
CA SER A 784 -3.82 15.71 -38.15
C SER A 784 -4.13 16.92 -37.27
N PRO A 785 -5.25 16.90 -36.53
CA PRO A 785 -5.76 18.07 -35.82
C PRO A 785 -5.04 18.35 -34.48
N ILE A 786 -4.11 17.50 -34.07
CA ILE A 786 -3.42 17.64 -32.81
C ILE A 786 -1.98 18.09 -33.05
N SER A 787 -1.58 19.18 -32.43
CA SER A 787 -0.18 19.59 -32.32
C SER A 787 0.29 19.40 -30.87
N VAL A 788 1.52 18.95 -30.69
CA VAL A 788 2.10 18.74 -29.36
C VAL A 788 3.26 19.72 -29.19
N LYS A 789 3.17 20.58 -28.17
CA LYS A 789 4.22 21.51 -27.78
C LYS A 789 5.06 20.91 -26.66
N VAL A 790 6.38 21.08 -26.80
CA VAL A 790 7.37 20.62 -25.81
C VAL A 790 7.68 21.73 -24.83
#